data_754a8f085fdc3ebd415993652ee6d738
#
_entry.id   754a8f085fdc3ebd415993652ee6d738
#
_cell.length_a   1.000
_cell.length_b   1.000
_cell.length_c   1.000
_cell.angle_alpha   90.00
_cell.angle_beta   90.00
_cell.angle_gamma   90.00
#
_symmetry.space_group_name_H-M   'P 1'
#
loop_
_entity.id
_entity.type
_entity.pdbx_description
1 polymer ?
#
loop_
_entity_poly.entity_id
_entity_poly.type
_entity_poly.pdbx_seq_one_letter_code
_entity_poly.pdbx_strand_id
1 'polypeptide(L)'
;LYRRVLERDPHHADSMHRLGEIAHSVGGHDLAVEMIEKAIAVVPQAARFHATLGAALAAQGKLDEAVAAYRRAVGIDPSVAATYGNLGAALRDLGQFEESAAACRRAIALEPDLAEAHNDLGIALYQLGRLDEAEACCRRALSLNPNFAVAHSNLGNVLQGLGRFKEAVACYGRALALRPDLAAALSNLGAAFQQLGLLDDALACYRQTLALTPADAEVHTNLGNALRDLGKLDEATATYRRAYEIDRRNFKAHSNCLFCLNYAPDLPAEAIFTEYQRWDEAHARPLAPATPRYDNDRSPERRLRIGYVSPDFRRHAARHFIEPVLARHDKSMVELFAYAEVACEDEVTARFKSYVDHWRPTVGLSGEDMAERIRADRIDILVDLAGHTRDHRLLVFARKPAPVQVSWLGYGYTTGLEAIDYFLADPQFAPAGCEHLFSEKLARLPIFGVYRPAEGMGSAETARRPGASVTFGSLTRSVRINRRVVRSWAAILSATPGSRLVLNSLNFRTVSLCDDLANQFAAYGIERERLLMGCDSPPWDVLRSIDIGLDCFPHNSGTTLIEGLYLGVPFVTLAARPSVGRLGAAILTAVGHPEWIASTEDEYVAKAVALAHDPARLVASRAALRAQLEASPLMDEVGFAGVLERAYRAMWRRWCAGESPEALSIPA
;
A
#
# COMPACT_ATOMS: atom_id res chain seq x y z
N LEU A 1 -48.35 -0.71 -33.19
CA LEU A 1 -48.48 -1.87 -34.06
C LEU A 1 -48.52 -3.17 -33.21
N TYR A 2 -47.48 -3.50 -32.45
CA TYR A 2 -47.36 -4.77 -31.72
C TYR A 2 -48.49 -5.00 -30.69
N ARG A 3 -48.97 -3.96 -29.96
CA ARG A 3 -50.13 -4.07 -29.07
C ARG A 3 -51.40 -4.48 -29.83
N ARG A 4 -51.62 -3.92 -31.02
CA ARG A 4 -52.79 -4.28 -31.88
C ARG A 4 -52.71 -5.71 -32.42
N VAL A 5 -51.48 -6.23 -32.60
CA VAL A 5 -51.29 -7.65 -32.96
C VAL A 5 -51.65 -8.52 -31.76
N LEU A 6 -51.24 -8.19 -30.55
CA LEU A 6 -51.55 -8.94 -29.33
C LEU A 6 -53.04 -8.88 -28.94
N GLU A 7 -53.75 -7.81 -29.32
CA GLU A 7 -55.23 -7.76 -29.18
C GLU A 7 -55.93 -8.81 -30.05
N ARG A 8 -55.32 -9.21 -31.18
CA ARG A 8 -55.87 -10.21 -32.12
C ARG A 8 -55.33 -11.61 -31.87
N ASP A 9 -54.05 -11.67 -31.53
CA ASP A 9 -53.33 -12.91 -31.21
C ASP A 9 -52.51 -12.71 -29.92
N PRO A 10 -53.09 -12.99 -28.75
CA PRO A 10 -52.44 -12.84 -27.45
C PRO A 10 -51.16 -13.68 -27.28
N HIS A 11 -50.95 -14.70 -28.12
CA HIS A 11 -49.80 -15.60 -28.06
C HIS A 11 -48.73 -15.31 -29.12
N HIS A 12 -48.81 -14.16 -29.80
CA HIS A 12 -47.83 -13.80 -30.83
C HIS A 12 -46.47 -13.44 -30.20
N ALA A 13 -45.57 -14.43 -30.07
CA ALA A 13 -44.31 -14.34 -29.35
C ALA A 13 -43.40 -13.20 -29.84
N ASP A 14 -43.28 -13.00 -31.17
CA ASP A 14 -42.48 -11.93 -31.73
C ASP A 14 -42.97 -10.52 -31.35
N SER A 15 -44.29 -10.33 -31.23
CA SER A 15 -44.85 -9.03 -30.80
C SER A 15 -44.59 -8.78 -29.33
N MET A 16 -44.67 -9.82 -28.46
CA MET A 16 -44.31 -9.72 -27.06
C MET A 16 -42.81 -9.37 -26.91
N HIS A 17 -41.94 -10.11 -27.60
CA HIS A 17 -40.50 -9.85 -27.60
C HIS A 17 -40.14 -8.41 -28.06
N ARG A 18 -40.74 -7.94 -29.18
CA ARG A 18 -40.52 -6.57 -29.65
C ARG A 18 -41.00 -5.49 -28.69
N LEU A 19 -42.10 -5.73 -27.99
CA LEU A 19 -42.60 -4.84 -26.93
C LEU A 19 -41.61 -4.84 -25.74
N GLY A 20 -41.05 -6.01 -25.40
CA GLY A 20 -40.01 -6.14 -24.40
C GLY A 20 -38.73 -5.37 -24.77
N GLU A 21 -38.25 -5.49 -26.02
CA GLU A 21 -37.11 -4.72 -26.52
C GLU A 21 -37.36 -3.19 -26.44
N ILE A 22 -38.55 -2.73 -26.85
CA ILE A 22 -38.95 -1.34 -26.73
C ILE A 22 -38.99 -0.91 -25.26
N ALA A 23 -39.59 -1.70 -24.39
CA ALA A 23 -39.65 -1.40 -22.96
C ALA A 23 -38.23 -1.29 -22.37
N HIS A 24 -37.34 -2.22 -22.72
CA HIS A 24 -35.95 -2.18 -22.29
C HIS A 24 -35.26 -0.91 -22.77
N SER A 25 -35.40 -0.53 -24.04
CA SER A 25 -34.74 0.66 -24.63
C SER A 25 -35.16 2.00 -24.01
N VAL A 26 -36.37 2.05 -23.38
CA VAL A 26 -36.88 3.23 -22.67
C VAL A 26 -36.73 3.14 -21.15
N GLY A 27 -35.98 2.16 -20.64
CA GLY A 27 -35.70 2.00 -19.21
C GLY A 27 -36.81 1.25 -18.43
N GLY A 28 -37.85 0.75 -19.09
CA GLY A 28 -38.90 -0.05 -18.45
C GLY A 28 -38.51 -1.52 -18.31
N HIS A 29 -37.49 -1.82 -17.56
CA HIS A 29 -36.85 -3.15 -17.50
C HIS A 29 -37.76 -4.22 -16.90
N ASP A 30 -38.63 -3.87 -15.93
CA ASP A 30 -39.59 -4.82 -15.35
C ASP A 30 -40.61 -5.30 -16.40
N LEU A 31 -41.17 -4.36 -17.16
CA LEU A 31 -42.08 -4.68 -18.25
C LEU A 31 -41.39 -5.46 -19.37
N ALA A 32 -40.09 -5.14 -19.62
CA ALA A 32 -39.30 -5.86 -20.60
C ALA A 32 -39.16 -7.34 -20.22
N VAL A 33 -38.75 -7.63 -19.00
CA VAL A 33 -38.63 -9.01 -18.47
C VAL A 33 -39.95 -9.73 -18.59
N GLU A 34 -41.09 -9.15 -18.10
CA GLU A 34 -42.42 -9.77 -18.18
C GLU A 34 -42.81 -10.13 -19.62
N MET A 35 -42.62 -9.20 -20.55
CA MET A 35 -43.00 -9.42 -21.95
C MET A 35 -42.15 -10.48 -22.64
N ILE A 36 -40.82 -10.49 -22.35
CA ILE A 36 -39.91 -11.45 -22.95
C ILE A 36 -40.11 -12.85 -22.36
N GLU A 37 -40.40 -12.98 -21.07
CA GLU A 37 -40.73 -14.26 -20.43
C GLU A 37 -42.00 -14.87 -21.03
N LYS A 38 -43.03 -14.04 -21.29
CA LYS A 38 -44.22 -14.49 -22.01
C LYS A 38 -43.92 -14.98 -23.44
N ALA A 39 -43.02 -14.29 -24.13
CA ALA A 39 -42.56 -14.71 -25.46
C ALA A 39 -41.79 -16.04 -25.41
N ILE A 40 -40.92 -16.23 -24.41
CA ILE A 40 -40.16 -17.47 -24.17
C ILE A 40 -41.13 -18.62 -23.83
N ALA A 41 -42.18 -18.37 -23.05
CA ALA A 41 -43.19 -19.40 -22.73
C ALA A 41 -43.86 -19.94 -24.00
N VAL A 42 -44.03 -19.11 -25.04
CA VAL A 42 -44.61 -19.53 -26.33
C VAL A 42 -43.55 -20.19 -27.23
N VAL A 43 -42.32 -19.64 -27.29
CA VAL A 43 -41.22 -20.15 -28.13
C VAL A 43 -39.95 -20.32 -27.28
N PRO A 44 -39.82 -21.41 -26.53
CA PRO A 44 -38.71 -21.62 -25.60
C PRO A 44 -37.33 -21.76 -26.25
N GLN A 45 -37.27 -22.08 -27.55
CA GLN A 45 -36.02 -22.30 -28.32
C GLN A 45 -35.66 -21.09 -29.17
N ALA A 46 -36.13 -19.91 -28.84
CA ALA A 46 -35.73 -18.69 -29.54
C ALA A 46 -34.53 -18.04 -28.83
N ALA A 47 -33.32 -18.29 -29.30
CA ALA A 47 -32.05 -17.77 -28.71
C ALA A 47 -32.11 -16.26 -28.47
N ARG A 48 -32.63 -15.49 -29.43
CA ARG A 48 -32.77 -14.03 -29.34
C ARG A 48 -33.61 -13.56 -28.15
N PHE A 49 -34.65 -14.33 -27.77
CA PHE A 49 -35.51 -13.98 -26.63
C PHE A 49 -34.75 -14.11 -25.33
N HIS A 50 -33.98 -15.20 -25.15
CA HIS A 50 -33.09 -15.39 -24.00
C HIS A 50 -31.98 -14.37 -23.94
N ALA A 51 -31.40 -13.96 -25.09
CA ALA A 51 -30.39 -12.91 -25.13
C ALA A 51 -30.95 -11.55 -24.70
N THR A 52 -32.15 -11.19 -25.16
CA THR A 52 -32.81 -9.93 -24.76
C THR A 52 -33.26 -9.98 -23.30
N LEU A 53 -33.69 -11.14 -22.80
CA LEU A 53 -34.00 -11.34 -21.38
C LEU A 53 -32.75 -11.09 -20.54
N GLY A 54 -31.60 -11.66 -20.93
CA GLY A 54 -30.32 -11.42 -20.25
C GLY A 54 -29.96 -9.95 -20.18
N ALA A 55 -30.16 -9.20 -21.28
CA ALA A 55 -29.88 -7.75 -21.31
C ALA A 55 -30.81 -6.97 -20.37
N ALA A 56 -32.10 -7.30 -20.34
CA ALA A 56 -33.08 -6.67 -19.43
C ALA A 56 -32.78 -6.97 -17.95
N LEU A 57 -32.40 -8.21 -17.63
CA LEU A 57 -32.04 -8.63 -16.28
C LEU A 57 -30.73 -8.00 -15.83
N ALA A 58 -29.71 -7.91 -16.71
CA ALA A 58 -28.46 -7.20 -16.42
C ALA A 58 -28.70 -5.72 -16.10
N ALA A 59 -29.60 -5.06 -16.84
CA ALA A 59 -29.98 -3.68 -16.57
C ALA A 59 -30.74 -3.49 -15.24
N GLN A 60 -31.38 -4.54 -14.71
CA GLN A 60 -31.95 -4.56 -13.35
C GLN A 60 -30.92 -4.89 -12.25
N GLY A 61 -29.67 -5.20 -12.61
CA GLY A 61 -28.64 -5.66 -11.67
C GLY A 61 -28.80 -7.14 -11.24
N LYS A 62 -29.70 -7.90 -11.86
CA LYS A 62 -29.90 -9.34 -11.61
C LYS A 62 -28.91 -10.17 -12.43
N LEU A 63 -27.64 -10.05 -12.08
CA LEU A 63 -26.53 -10.56 -12.90
C LEU A 63 -26.52 -12.09 -13.01
N ASP A 64 -26.82 -12.83 -11.94
CA ASP A 64 -26.87 -14.31 -11.98
C ASP A 64 -27.95 -14.81 -12.94
N GLU A 65 -29.13 -14.19 -12.90
CA GLU A 65 -30.25 -14.50 -13.79
C GLU A 65 -29.92 -14.11 -15.24
N ALA A 66 -29.23 -12.98 -15.44
CA ALA A 66 -28.76 -12.53 -16.75
C ALA A 66 -27.77 -13.53 -17.37
N VAL A 67 -26.79 -13.99 -16.59
CA VAL A 67 -25.82 -15.02 -17.02
C VAL A 67 -26.53 -16.32 -17.39
N ALA A 68 -27.50 -16.75 -16.59
CA ALA A 68 -28.29 -17.94 -16.90
C ALA A 68 -29.06 -17.78 -18.23
N ALA A 69 -29.69 -16.63 -18.46
CA ALA A 69 -30.37 -16.32 -19.71
C ALA A 69 -29.42 -16.30 -20.93
N TYR A 70 -28.27 -15.65 -20.81
CA TYR A 70 -27.25 -15.65 -21.87
C TYR A 70 -26.66 -17.04 -22.14
N ARG A 71 -26.40 -17.85 -21.11
CA ARG A 71 -25.95 -19.25 -21.27
C ARG A 71 -27.00 -20.07 -22.01
N ARG A 72 -28.27 -19.84 -21.75
CA ARG A 72 -29.37 -20.49 -22.50
C ARG A 72 -29.37 -20.04 -23.95
N ALA A 73 -29.22 -18.73 -24.21
CA ALA A 73 -29.18 -18.20 -25.57
C ALA A 73 -28.05 -18.79 -26.41
N VAL A 74 -26.80 -18.83 -25.89
CA VAL A 74 -25.65 -19.44 -26.59
C VAL A 74 -25.76 -20.96 -26.69
N GLY A 75 -26.48 -21.61 -25.79
CA GLY A 75 -26.77 -23.03 -25.87
C GLY A 75 -27.73 -23.39 -27.02
N ILE A 76 -28.66 -22.47 -27.35
CA ILE A 76 -29.62 -22.63 -28.46
C ILE A 76 -28.93 -22.23 -29.79
N ASP A 77 -28.29 -21.09 -29.83
CA ASP A 77 -27.55 -20.60 -31.01
C ASP A 77 -26.14 -20.15 -30.63
N PRO A 78 -25.12 -21.02 -30.87
CA PRO A 78 -23.72 -20.72 -30.53
C PRO A 78 -23.01 -19.85 -31.59
N SER A 79 -23.69 -19.32 -32.58
CA SER A 79 -23.09 -18.55 -33.67
C SER A 79 -23.14 -17.04 -33.46
N VAL A 80 -23.84 -16.54 -32.44
CA VAL A 80 -24.09 -15.12 -32.21
C VAL A 80 -22.99 -14.51 -31.32
N ALA A 81 -22.04 -13.81 -31.93
CA ALA A 81 -20.91 -13.18 -31.22
C ALA A 81 -21.35 -12.19 -30.11
N ALA A 82 -22.34 -11.33 -30.42
CA ALA A 82 -22.87 -10.34 -29.46
C ALA A 82 -23.41 -10.98 -28.17
N THR A 83 -24.02 -12.18 -28.23
CA THR A 83 -24.51 -12.88 -27.04
C THR A 83 -23.36 -13.33 -26.16
N TYR A 84 -22.26 -13.82 -26.72
CA TYR A 84 -21.06 -14.15 -25.97
C TYR A 84 -20.39 -12.91 -25.38
N GLY A 85 -20.35 -11.78 -26.10
CA GLY A 85 -19.86 -10.50 -25.58
C GLY A 85 -20.66 -10.05 -24.35
N ASN A 86 -21.98 -10.07 -24.43
CA ASN A 86 -22.87 -9.71 -23.33
C ASN A 86 -22.74 -10.69 -22.14
N LEU A 87 -22.58 -11.99 -22.40
CA LEU A 87 -22.28 -12.98 -21.38
C LEU A 87 -20.95 -12.67 -20.69
N GLY A 88 -19.92 -12.33 -21.46
CA GLY A 88 -18.61 -11.94 -20.94
C GLY A 88 -18.69 -10.72 -20.04
N ALA A 89 -19.43 -9.69 -20.44
CA ALA A 89 -19.65 -8.49 -19.64
C ALA A 89 -20.41 -8.80 -18.33
N ALA A 90 -21.50 -9.60 -18.37
CA ALA A 90 -22.23 -9.98 -17.17
C ALA A 90 -21.39 -10.84 -16.20
N LEU A 91 -20.59 -11.76 -16.72
CA LEU A 91 -19.65 -12.58 -15.92
C LEU A 91 -18.55 -11.72 -15.27
N ARG A 92 -18.03 -10.71 -16.00
CA ARG A 92 -17.09 -9.73 -15.44
C ARG A 92 -17.70 -8.97 -14.28
N ASP A 93 -18.93 -8.51 -14.41
CA ASP A 93 -19.64 -7.74 -13.39
C ASP A 93 -19.97 -8.60 -12.15
N LEU A 94 -20.07 -9.93 -12.32
CA LEU A 94 -20.13 -10.93 -11.23
C LEU A 94 -18.74 -11.27 -10.63
N GLY A 95 -17.64 -10.77 -11.18
CA GLY A 95 -16.29 -11.13 -10.74
C GLY A 95 -15.81 -12.51 -11.21
N GLN A 96 -16.52 -13.16 -12.15
CA GLN A 96 -16.16 -14.47 -12.72
C GLN A 96 -15.22 -14.27 -13.93
N PHE A 97 -13.99 -13.80 -13.67
CA PHE A 97 -13.10 -13.27 -14.71
C PHE A 97 -12.59 -14.32 -15.69
N GLU A 98 -12.30 -15.55 -15.26
CA GLU A 98 -11.89 -16.64 -16.13
C GLU A 98 -12.98 -17.00 -17.15
N GLU A 99 -14.22 -17.13 -16.68
CA GLU A 99 -15.36 -17.43 -17.55
C GLU A 99 -15.70 -16.26 -18.46
N SER A 100 -15.59 -15.01 -17.96
CA SER A 100 -15.72 -13.80 -18.74
C SER A 100 -14.70 -13.78 -19.89
N ALA A 101 -13.41 -14.05 -19.59
CA ALA A 101 -12.37 -14.11 -20.62
C ALA A 101 -12.64 -15.21 -21.67
N ALA A 102 -13.18 -16.37 -21.26
CA ALA A 102 -13.53 -17.44 -22.17
C ALA A 102 -14.70 -17.04 -23.09
N ALA A 103 -15.75 -16.40 -22.55
CA ALA A 103 -16.88 -15.91 -23.33
C ALA A 103 -16.45 -14.83 -24.33
N CYS A 104 -15.65 -13.83 -23.90
CA CYS A 104 -15.12 -12.79 -24.78
C CYS A 104 -14.23 -13.37 -25.90
N ARG A 105 -13.35 -14.36 -25.62
CA ARG A 105 -12.58 -15.05 -26.66
C ARG A 105 -13.47 -15.75 -27.66
N ARG A 106 -14.59 -16.33 -27.23
CA ARG A 106 -15.56 -16.96 -28.14
C ARG A 106 -16.25 -15.92 -29.01
N ALA A 107 -16.63 -14.75 -28.44
CA ALA A 107 -17.18 -13.64 -29.22
C ALA A 107 -16.20 -13.18 -30.32
N ILE A 108 -14.93 -12.96 -29.95
CA ILE A 108 -13.87 -12.54 -30.88
C ILE A 108 -13.59 -13.61 -31.95
N ALA A 109 -13.67 -14.89 -31.62
CA ALA A 109 -13.48 -15.97 -32.59
C ALA A 109 -14.61 -16.00 -33.65
N LEU A 110 -15.82 -15.56 -33.29
CA LEU A 110 -16.96 -15.44 -34.20
C LEU A 110 -16.92 -14.13 -34.99
N GLU A 111 -16.55 -13.03 -34.34
CA GLU A 111 -16.48 -11.70 -34.91
C GLU A 111 -15.19 -10.99 -34.42
N PRO A 112 -14.08 -11.08 -35.20
CA PRO A 112 -12.76 -10.57 -34.77
C PRO A 112 -12.66 -9.06 -34.60
N ASP A 113 -13.58 -8.31 -35.16
CA ASP A 113 -13.58 -6.84 -35.15
C ASP A 113 -14.55 -6.22 -34.13
N LEU A 114 -15.01 -7.02 -33.16
CA LEU A 114 -15.89 -6.57 -32.07
C LEU A 114 -15.09 -5.85 -30.99
N ALA A 115 -15.01 -4.52 -31.07
CA ALA A 115 -14.18 -3.69 -30.18
C ALA A 115 -14.55 -3.86 -28.68
N GLU A 116 -15.85 -3.98 -28.38
CA GLU A 116 -16.36 -4.17 -27.03
C GLU A 116 -15.87 -5.50 -26.42
N ALA A 117 -15.88 -6.60 -27.20
CA ALA A 117 -15.40 -7.90 -26.72
C ALA A 117 -13.88 -7.89 -26.43
N HIS A 118 -13.09 -7.18 -27.25
CA HIS A 118 -11.67 -6.97 -26.97
C HIS A 118 -11.46 -6.15 -25.71
N ASN A 119 -12.23 -5.08 -25.49
CA ASN A 119 -12.17 -4.27 -24.28
C ASN A 119 -12.53 -5.09 -23.03
N ASP A 120 -13.62 -5.84 -23.09
CA ASP A 120 -14.07 -6.66 -21.94
C ASP A 120 -13.12 -7.81 -21.63
N LEU A 121 -12.53 -8.43 -22.65
CA LEU A 121 -11.43 -9.38 -22.48
C LEU A 121 -10.23 -8.71 -21.80
N GLY A 122 -9.87 -7.49 -22.20
CA GLY A 122 -8.81 -6.72 -21.56
C GLY A 122 -9.07 -6.46 -20.08
N ILE A 123 -10.30 -6.11 -19.70
CA ILE A 123 -10.69 -5.93 -18.30
C ILE A 123 -10.59 -7.24 -17.51
N ALA A 124 -11.13 -8.34 -18.05
CA ALA A 124 -11.08 -9.65 -17.40
C ALA A 124 -9.64 -10.12 -17.18
N LEU A 125 -8.77 -9.95 -18.18
CA LEU A 125 -7.35 -10.29 -18.09
C LEU A 125 -6.59 -9.39 -17.09
N TYR A 126 -6.92 -8.10 -17.01
CA TYR A 126 -6.38 -7.19 -16.02
C TYR A 126 -6.68 -7.67 -14.60
N GLN A 127 -7.94 -8.06 -14.32
CA GLN A 127 -8.35 -8.58 -13.03
C GLN A 127 -7.68 -9.93 -12.68
N LEU A 128 -7.34 -10.71 -13.68
CA LEU A 128 -6.56 -11.96 -13.55
C LEU A 128 -5.04 -11.73 -13.41
N GLY A 129 -4.58 -10.47 -13.41
CA GLY A 129 -3.15 -10.13 -13.34
C GLY A 129 -2.35 -10.39 -14.64
N ARG A 130 -3.03 -10.72 -15.75
CA ARG A 130 -2.41 -11.00 -17.06
C ARG A 130 -2.23 -9.71 -17.85
N LEU A 131 -1.37 -8.81 -17.34
CA LEU A 131 -1.30 -7.41 -17.76
C LEU A 131 -0.86 -7.23 -19.22
N ASP A 132 0.10 -8.00 -19.70
CA ASP A 132 0.57 -7.89 -21.10
C ASP A 132 -0.51 -8.28 -22.11
N GLU A 133 -1.28 -9.33 -21.81
CA GLU A 133 -2.40 -9.74 -22.64
C GLU A 133 -3.55 -8.73 -22.59
N ALA A 134 -3.81 -8.16 -21.40
CA ALA A 134 -4.79 -7.10 -21.23
C ALA A 134 -4.43 -5.86 -22.06
N GLU A 135 -3.15 -5.45 -22.08
CA GLU A 135 -2.66 -4.34 -22.91
C GLU A 135 -2.93 -4.61 -24.38
N ALA A 136 -2.59 -5.81 -24.87
CA ALA A 136 -2.80 -6.17 -26.27
C ALA A 136 -4.29 -6.10 -26.67
N CYS A 137 -5.19 -6.59 -25.80
CA CYS A 137 -6.63 -6.54 -26.00
C CYS A 137 -7.16 -5.11 -26.03
N CYS A 138 -6.80 -4.27 -25.07
CA CYS A 138 -7.21 -2.87 -25.04
C CYS A 138 -6.70 -2.09 -26.26
N ARG A 139 -5.45 -2.32 -26.68
CA ARG A 139 -4.90 -1.70 -27.91
C ARG A 139 -5.64 -2.17 -29.16
N ARG A 140 -6.04 -3.44 -29.23
CA ARG A 140 -6.85 -3.95 -30.34
C ARG A 140 -8.23 -3.30 -30.37
N ALA A 141 -8.91 -3.18 -29.21
CA ALA A 141 -10.18 -2.46 -29.11
C ALA A 141 -10.07 -1.01 -29.64
N LEU A 142 -9.00 -0.30 -29.26
CA LEU A 142 -8.74 1.07 -29.71
C LEU A 142 -8.31 1.17 -31.18
N SER A 143 -7.69 0.14 -31.76
CA SER A 143 -7.42 0.09 -33.21
C SER A 143 -8.70 -0.06 -34.03
N LEU A 144 -9.71 -0.73 -33.48
CA LEU A 144 -11.04 -0.91 -34.10
C LEU A 144 -11.94 0.31 -33.87
N ASN A 145 -11.90 0.88 -32.66
CA ASN A 145 -12.66 2.09 -32.32
C ASN A 145 -11.76 3.10 -31.59
N PRO A 146 -11.08 4.02 -32.31
CA PRO A 146 -10.19 5.02 -31.70
C PRO A 146 -10.88 6.03 -30.76
N ASN A 147 -12.20 6.15 -30.83
CA ASN A 147 -12.99 7.06 -29.98
C ASN A 147 -13.69 6.34 -28.81
N PHE A 148 -13.25 5.14 -28.46
CA PHE A 148 -13.81 4.39 -27.36
C PHE A 148 -13.23 4.88 -26.01
N ALA A 149 -13.86 5.90 -25.41
CA ALA A 149 -13.38 6.55 -24.18
C ALA A 149 -13.11 5.55 -23.03
N VAL A 150 -13.99 4.56 -22.85
CA VAL A 150 -13.83 3.54 -21.79
C VAL A 150 -12.61 2.65 -22.04
N ALA A 151 -12.34 2.27 -23.30
CA ALA A 151 -11.17 1.48 -23.65
C ALA A 151 -9.85 2.26 -23.44
N HIS A 152 -9.83 3.57 -23.69
CA HIS A 152 -8.70 4.41 -23.31
C HIS A 152 -8.47 4.42 -21.79
N SER A 153 -9.55 4.55 -20.99
CA SER A 153 -9.45 4.48 -19.52
C SER A 153 -8.94 3.12 -19.06
N ASN A 154 -9.44 2.02 -19.63
CA ASN A 154 -9.01 0.67 -19.28
C ASN A 154 -7.55 0.40 -19.66
N LEU A 155 -7.10 0.87 -20.83
CA LEU A 155 -5.68 0.82 -21.19
C LEU A 155 -4.84 1.61 -20.17
N GLY A 156 -5.33 2.76 -19.71
CA GLY A 156 -4.70 3.53 -18.64
C GLY A 156 -4.55 2.70 -17.34
N ASN A 157 -5.58 1.96 -16.93
CA ASN A 157 -5.54 1.07 -15.76
C ASN A 157 -4.49 -0.04 -15.93
N VAL A 158 -4.44 -0.66 -17.10
CA VAL A 158 -3.45 -1.71 -17.41
C VAL A 158 -2.03 -1.15 -17.37
N LEU A 159 -1.79 0.01 -18.00
CA LEU A 159 -0.49 0.68 -18.01
C LEU A 159 -0.05 1.11 -16.60
N GLN A 160 -0.99 1.55 -15.77
CA GLN A 160 -0.74 1.85 -14.36
C GLN A 160 -0.34 0.58 -13.58
N GLY A 161 -1.03 -0.54 -13.84
CA GLY A 161 -0.65 -1.86 -13.29
C GLY A 161 0.77 -2.29 -13.69
N LEU A 162 1.20 -1.97 -14.92
CA LEU A 162 2.57 -2.18 -15.43
C LEU A 162 3.59 -1.15 -14.92
N GLY A 163 3.19 -0.16 -14.10
CA GLY A 163 4.06 0.91 -13.62
C GLY A 163 4.39 1.98 -14.67
N ARG A 164 3.74 1.96 -15.83
CA ARG A 164 3.96 2.89 -16.95
C ARG A 164 3.08 4.14 -16.81
N PHE A 165 3.25 4.86 -15.68
CA PHE A 165 2.35 5.95 -15.28
C PHE A 165 2.24 7.10 -16.28
N LYS A 166 3.33 7.47 -16.98
CA LYS A 166 3.29 8.55 -17.99
C LYS A 166 2.38 8.20 -19.16
N GLU A 167 2.40 6.95 -19.60
CA GLU A 167 1.54 6.47 -20.67
C GLU A 167 0.08 6.34 -20.21
N ALA A 168 -0.12 5.91 -18.96
CA ALA A 168 -1.44 5.88 -18.33
C ALA A 168 -2.08 7.28 -18.30
N VAL A 169 -1.33 8.31 -17.90
CA VAL A 169 -1.78 9.72 -17.93
C VAL A 169 -2.25 10.12 -19.34
N ALA A 170 -1.50 9.78 -20.39
CA ALA A 170 -1.90 10.08 -21.77
C ALA A 170 -3.21 9.37 -22.17
N CYS A 171 -3.38 8.10 -21.75
CA CYS A 171 -4.59 7.34 -22.02
C CYS A 171 -5.82 7.90 -21.29
N TYR A 172 -5.69 8.23 -20.01
CA TYR A 172 -6.78 8.89 -19.26
C TYR A 172 -7.11 10.27 -19.83
N GLY A 173 -6.09 11.06 -20.22
CA GLY A 173 -6.28 12.33 -20.89
C GLY A 173 -7.09 12.18 -22.18
N ARG A 174 -6.83 11.14 -22.98
CA ARG A 174 -7.61 10.85 -24.18
C ARG A 174 -9.04 10.42 -23.86
N ALA A 175 -9.23 9.59 -22.83
CA ALA A 175 -10.56 9.18 -22.36
C ALA A 175 -11.41 10.40 -21.96
N LEU A 176 -10.81 11.34 -21.20
CA LEU A 176 -11.48 12.56 -20.73
C LEU A 176 -11.70 13.60 -21.83
N ALA A 177 -10.84 13.65 -22.84
CA ALA A 177 -11.08 14.49 -24.04
C ALA A 177 -12.32 14.01 -24.81
N LEU A 178 -12.59 12.70 -24.81
CA LEU A 178 -13.77 12.11 -25.46
C LEU A 178 -15.01 12.18 -24.56
N ARG A 179 -14.84 12.01 -23.24
CA ARG A 179 -15.92 12.04 -22.26
C ARG A 179 -15.44 12.70 -20.96
N PRO A 180 -15.63 14.03 -20.81
CA PRO A 180 -15.10 14.80 -19.68
C PRO A 180 -15.69 14.45 -18.31
N ASP A 181 -16.85 13.84 -18.26
CA ASP A 181 -17.58 13.45 -17.05
C ASP A 181 -17.28 12.01 -16.59
N LEU A 182 -16.27 11.36 -17.16
CA LEU A 182 -15.88 10.00 -16.77
C LEU A 182 -15.14 10.02 -15.41
N ALA A 183 -15.91 10.03 -14.31
CA ALA A 183 -15.39 10.15 -12.94
C ALA A 183 -14.29 9.12 -12.62
N ALA A 184 -14.44 7.88 -13.06
CA ALA A 184 -13.42 6.84 -12.88
C ALA A 184 -12.09 7.19 -13.56
N ALA A 185 -12.11 7.75 -14.78
CA ALA A 185 -10.90 8.17 -15.47
C ALA A 185 -10.23 9.37 -14.77
N LEU A 186 -11.02 10.33 -14.25
CA LEU A 186 -10.51 11.46 -13.46
C LEU A 186 -9.82 10.98 -12.18
N SER A 187 -10.45 10.07 -11.43
CA SER A 187 -9.87 9.51 -10.20
C SER A 187 -8.57 8.75 -10.50
N ASN A 188 -8.56 7.92 -11.52
CA ASN A 188 -7.39 7.13 -11.90
C ASN A 188 -6.26 8.00 -12.46
N LEU A 189 -6.60 9.08 -13.19
CA LEU A 189 -5.63 10.10 -13.60
C LEU A 189 -4.97 10.77 -12.40
N GLY A 190 -5.76 11.13 -11.37
CA GLY A 190 -5.25 11.65 -10.11
C GLY A 190 -4.29 10.67 -9.44
N ALA A 191 -4.62 9.38 -9.40
CA ALA A 191 -3.76 8.35 -8.85
C ALA A 191 -2.44 8.21 -9.64
N ALA A 192 -2.50 8.29 -10.98
CA ALA A 192 -1.31 8.26 -11.83
C ALA A 192 -0.41 9.49 -11.61
N PHE A 193 -0.99 10.69 -11.47
CA PHE A 193 -0.23 11.90 -11.12
C PHE A 193 0.43 11.79 -9.75
N GLN A 194 -0.26 11.23 -8.76
CA GLN A 194 0.30 11.01 -7.42
C GLN A 194 1.52 10.06 -7.47
N GLN A 195 1.46 8.97 -8.27
CA GLN A 195 2.61 8.07 -8.46
C GLN A 195 3.80 8.77 -9.15
N LEU A 196 3.54 9.78 -9.96
CA LEU A 196 4.58 10.61 -10.60
C LEU A 196 5.10 11.73 -9.69
N GLY A 197 4.52 11.93 -8.51
CA GLY A 197 4.84 13.02 -7.59
C GLY A 197 4.29 14.38 -8.03
N LEU A 198 3.30 14.44 -8.91
CA LEU A 198 2.62 15.64 -9.40
C LEU A 198 1.35 15.88 -8.58
N LEU A 199 1.53 16.31 -7.32
CA LEU A 199 0.47 16.30 -6.32
C LEU A 199 -0.59 17.39 -6.58
N ASP A 200 -0.22 18.53 -7.16
CA ASP A 200 -1.17 19.59 -7.52
C ASP A 200 -2.17 19.10 -8.58
N ASP A 201 -1.67 18.40 -9.60
CA ASP A 201 -2.49 17.81 -10.66
C ASP A 201 -3.38 16.70 -10.09
N ALA A 202 -2.85 15.89 -9.19
CA ALA A 202 -3.62 14.84 -8.50
C ALA A 202 -4.79 15.44 -7.71
N LEU A 203 -4.54 16.50 -6.91
CA LEU A 203 -5.58 17.20 -6.15
C LEU A 203 -6.66 17.79 -7.06
N ALA A 204 -6.28 18.39 -8.19
CA ALA A 204 -7.22 18.94 -9.15
C ALA A 204 -8.15 17.84 -9.70
N CYS A 205 -7.60 16.70 -10.08
CA CYS A 205 -8.38 15.54 -10.55
C CYS A 205 -9.35 15.02 -9.49
N TYR A 206 -8.90 14.81 -8.24
CA TYR A 206 -9.76 14.30 -7.17
C TYR A 206 -10.87 15.28 -6.81
N ARG A 207 -10.59 16.60 -6.78
CA ARG A 207 -11.61 17.61 -6.54
C ARG A 207 -12.66 17.66 -7.65
N GLN A 208 -12.24 17.51 -8.91
CA GLN A 208 -13.17 17.39 -10.06
C GLN A 208 -14.00 16.12 -9.95
N THR A 209 -13.40 14.98 -9.56
CA THR A 209 -14.16 13.74 -9.35
C THR A 209 -15.21 13.91 -8.27
N LEU A 210 -14.86 14.51 -7.13
CA LEU A 210 -15.80 14.77 -6.02
C LEU A 210 -16.90 15.79 -6.37
N ALA A 211 -16.67 16.68 -7.34
CA ALA A 211 -17.73 17.54 -7.87
C ALA A 211 -18.79 16.73 -8.65
N LEU A 212 -18.38 15.60 -9.29
CA LEU A 212 -19.29 14.69 -9.98
C LEU A 212 -19.91 13.66 -9.00
N THR A 213 -19.10 13.14 -8.06
CA THR A 213 -19.49 12.07 -7.12
C THR A 213 -19.13 12.46 -5.67
N PRO A 214 -19.89 13.36 -5.00
CA PRO A 214 -19.52 13.90 -3.68
C PRO A 214 -19.45 12.88 -2.55
N ALA A 215 -20.15 11.75 -2.69
CA ALA A 215 -20.21 10.69 -1.66
C ALA A 215 -19.32 9.48 -2.00
N ASP A 216 -18.27 9.67 -2.78
CA ASP A 216 -17.31 8.61 -3.11
C ASP A 216 -16.22 8.53 -2.02
N ALA A 217 -16.32 7.50 -1.16
CA ALA A 217 -15.38 7.29 -0.05
C ALA A 217 -13.95 6.96 -0.53
N GLU A 218 -13.80 6.30 -1.68
CA GLU A 218 -12.50 5.97 -2.24
C GLU A 218 -11.78 7.24 -2.74
N VAL A 219 -12.50 8.09 -3.46
CA VAL A 219 -11.94 9.37 -3.94
C VAL A 219 -11.57 10.28 -2.78
N HIS A 220 -12.38 10.35 -1.72
CA HIS A 220 -12.00 11.05 -0.48
C HIS A 220 -10.72 10.46 0.13
N THR A 221 -10.58 9.13 0.14
CA THR A 221 -9.35 8.46 0.62
C THR A 221 -8.14 8.85 -0.23
N ASN A 222 -8.28 8.86 -1.54
CA ASN A 222 -7.21 9.23 -2.47
C ASN A 222 -6.83 10.72 -2.36
N LEU A 223 -7.82 11.60 -2.21
CA LEU A 223 -7.59 13.02 -1.93
C LEU A 223 -6.82 13.20 -0.61
N GLY A 224 -7.21 12.48 0.44
CA GLY A 224 -6.49 12.47 1.71
C GLY A 224 -5.03 12.02 1.56
N ASN A 225 -4.76 10.99 0.74
CA ASN A 225 -3.39 10.54 0.45
C ASN A 225 -2.55 11.65 -0.21
N ALA A 226 -3.11 12.36 -1.20
CA ALA A 226 -2.40 13.45 -1.88
C ALA A 226 -2.15 14.64 -0.93
N LEU A 227 -3.12 15.01 -0.09
CA LEU A 227 -2.97 16.05 0.94
C LEU A 227 -1.90 15.68 1.97
N ARG A 228 -1.88 14.43 2.43
CA ARG A 228 -0.83 13.91 3.32
C ARG A 228 0.55 14.01 2.67
N ASP A 229 0.66 13.62 1.43
CA ASP A 229 1.93 13.65 0.67
C ASP A 229 2.41 15.08 0.41
N LEU A 230 1.51 16.08 0.45
CA LEU A 230 1.84 17.52 0.51
C LEU A 230 2.20 18.02 1.91
N GLY A 231 2.06 17.20 2.95
CA GLY A 231 2.26 17.62 4.34
C GLY A 231 1.07 18.35 4.98
N LYS A 232 -0.06 18.45 4.28
CA LYS A 232 -1.30 19.09 4.76
C LYS A 232 -2.09 18.15 5.68
N LEU A 233 -1.51 17.82 6.84
CA LEU A 233 -1.98 16.74 7.72
C LEU A 233 -3.40 16.98 8.26
N ASP A 234 -3.77 18.21 8.59
CA ASP A 234 -5.10 18.53 9.14
C ASP A 234 -6.19 18.34 8.08
N GLU A 235 -5.94 18.84 6.84
CA GLU A 235 -6.84 18.63 5.71
C GLU A 235 -6.94 17.13 5.35
N ALA A 236 -5.81 16.41 5.33
CA ALA A 236 -5.78 14.98 5.06
C ALA A 236 -6.60 14.20 6.10
N THR A 237 -6.41 14.49 7.38
CA THR A 237 -7.13 13.84 8.49
C THR A 237 -8.64 14.10 8.40
N ALA A 238 -9.06 15.34 8.12
CA ALA A 238 -10.46 15.68 7.91
C ALA A 238 -11.07 14.92 6.71
N THR A 239 -10.31 14.83 5.62
CA THR A 239 -10.72 14.13 4.40
C THR A 239 -10.87 12.62 4.61
N TYR A 240 -9.95 11.97 5.34
CA TYR A 240 -10.05 10.55 5.70
C TYR A 240 -11.24 10.30 6.65
N ARG A 241 -11.49 11.19 7.62
CA ARG A 241 -12.68 11.09 8.47
C ARG A 241 -13.95 11.15 7.64
N ARG A 242 -14.00 12.05 6.65
CA ARG A 242 -15.14 12.13 5.73
C ARG A 242 -15.32 10.84 4.93
N ALA A 243 -14.26 10.24 4.40
CA ALA A 243 -14.30 8.94 3.73
C ALA A 243 -14.88 7.84 4.64
N TYR A 244 -14.43 7.78 5.89
CA TYR A 244 -14.92 6.84 6.89
C TYR A 244 -16.36 7.11 7.35
N GLU A 245 -16.81 8.36 7.35
CA GLU A 245 -18.22 8.70 7.63
C GLU A 245 -19.15 8.22 6.51
N ILE A 246 -18.71 8.32 5.26
CA ILE A 246 -19.45 7.85 4.07
C ILE A 246 -19.54 6.32 4.06
N ASP A 247 -18.44 5.64 4.26
CA ASP A 247 -18.39 4.17 4.37
C ASP A 247 -17.67 3.74 5.65
N ARG A 248 -18.44 3.32 6.65
CA ARG A 248 -17.93 2.82 7.93
C ARG A 248 -17.10 1.54 7.83
N ARG A 249 -17.18 0.84 6.71
CA ARG A 249 -16.37 -0.36 6.43
C ARG A 249 -15.02 -0.01 5.80
N ASN A 250 -14.79 1.26 5.44
CA ASN A 250 -13.54 1.71 4.85
C ASN A 250 -12.42 1.79 5.90
N PHE A 251 -11.95 0.61 6.33
CA PHE A 251 -10.83 0.49 7.29
C PHE A 251 -9.54 1.10 6.75
N LYS A 252 -9.37 1.19 5.41
CA LYS A 252 -8.20 1.81 4.79
C LYS A 252 -8.14 3.32 5.06
N ALA A 253 -9.26 4.03 4.90
CA ALA A 253 -9.33 5.46 5.23
C ALA A 253 -9.05 5.68 6.72
N HIS A 254 -9.60 4.84 7.60
CA HIS A 254 -9.33 4.93 9.04
C HIS A 254 -7.86 4.64 9.37
N SER A 255 -7.23 3.61 8.75
CA SER A 255 -5.78 3.34 8.89
C SER A 255 -4.92 4.51 8.40
N ASN A 256 -5.28 5.14 7.28
CA ASN A 256 -4.57 6.31 6.77
C ASN A 256 -4.71 7.53 7.70
N CYS A 257 -5.85 7.69 8.37
CA CYS A 257 -6.02 8.68 9.42
C CYS A 257 -5.03 8.44 10.57
N LEU A 258 -4.95 7.19 11.09
CA LEU A 258 -3.98 6.82 12.12
C LEU A 258 -2.54 7.13 11.69
N PHE A 259 -2.22 6.86 10.43
CA PHE A 259 -0.93 7.17 9.86
C PHE A 259 -0.59 8.67 9.96
N CYS A 260 -1.55 9.56 9.65
CA CYS A 260 -1.38 11.01 9.79
C CYS A 260 -1.11 11.44 11.22
N LEU A 261 -1.79 10.84 12.21
CA LEU A 261 -1.62 11.19 13.62
C LEU A 261 -0.19 10.99 14.13
N ASN A 262 0.54 9.99 13.58
CA ASN A 262 1.94 9.76 13.96
C ASN A 262 2.90 10.85 13.48
N TYR A 263 2.53 11.60 12.44
CA TYR A 263 3.31 12.76 11.97
C TYR A 263 2.92 14.06 12.68
N ALA A 264 1.76 14.10 13.36
CA ALA A 264 1.32 15.30 14.06
C ALA A 264 2.26 15.63 15.23
N PRO A 265 2.91 16.82 15.21
CA PRO A 265 4.01 17.11 16.14
C PRO A 265 3.56 17.33 17.59
N ASP A 266 2.31 17.73 17.79
CA ASP A 266 1.82 18.21 19.09
C ASP A 266 0.82 17.26 19.77
N LEU A 267 0.49 16.12 19.13
CA LEU A 267 -0.42 15.14 19.73
C LEU A 267 0.33 14.27 20.77
N PRO A 268 -0.24 14.09 21.97
CA PRO A 268 0.29 13.13 22.96
C PRO A 268 0.22 11.69 22.44
N ALA A 269 1.16 10.86 22.86
CA ALA A 269 1.21 9.44 22.46
C ALA A 269 -0.06 8.67 22.89
N GLU A 270 -0.61 8.99 24.08
CA GLU A 270 -1.83 8.40 24.60
C GLU A 270 -3.07 8.71 23.74
N ALA A 271 -3.17 9.94 23.24
CA ALA A 271 -4.26 10.32 22.36
C ALA A 271 -4.17 9.57 21.01
N ILE A 272 -2.97 9.39 20.48
CA ILE A 272 -2.73 8.58 19.28
C ILE A 272 -3.11 7.13 19.54
N PHE A 273 -2.64 6.54 20.65
CA PHE A 273 -2.95 5.16 21.01
C PHE A 273 -4.45 4.91 21.14
N THR A 274 -5.19 5.86 21.75
CA THR A 274 -6.66 5.77 21.84
C THR A 274 -7.32 5.64 20.45
N GLU A 275 -6.81 6.32 19.42
CA GLU A 275 -7.36 6.20 18.06
C GLU A 275 -7.06 4.81 17.45
N TYR A 276 -5.91 4.20 17.77
CA TYR A 276 -5.62 2.81 17.37
C TYR A 276 -6.57 1.81 18.02
N GLN A 277 -6.90 1.99 19.30
CA GLN A 277 -7.90 1.18 19.99
C GLN A 277 -9.29 1.32 19.35
N ARG A 278 -9.69 2.53 18.95
CA ARG A 278 -10.95 2.78 18.22
C ARG A 278 -10.98 2.07 16.87
N TRP A 279 -9.84 1.98 16.20
CA TRP A 279 -9.74 1.22 14.95
C TRP A 279 -9.99 -0.27 15.19
N ASP A 280 -9.40 -0.84 16.23
CA ASP A 280 -9.61 -2.24 16.64
C ASP A 280 -11.09 -2.49 16.96
N GLU A 281 -11.70 -1.64 17.80
CA GLU A 281 -13.11 -1.72 18.16
C GLU A 281 -14.04 -1.69 16.94
N ALA A 282 -13.74 -0.84 15.96
CA ALA A 282 -14.59 -0.65 14.79
C ALA A 282 -14.44 -1.75 13.74
N HIS A 283 -13.23 -2.27 13.54
CA HIS A 283 -12.92 -3.10 12.37
C HIS A 283 -12.41 -4.50 12.71
N ALA A 284 -11.61 -4.65 13.76
CA ALA A 284 -10.93 -5.92 14.05
C ALA A 284 -11.70 -6.76 15.08
N ARG A 285 -12.08 -6.17 16.21
CA ARG A 285 -12.80 -6.86 17.28
C ARG A 285 -14.09 -7.58 16.85
N PRO A 286 -14.91 -7.03 15.91
CA PRO A 286 -16.08 -7.74 15.38
C PRO A 286 -15.76 -9.03 14.60
N LEU A 287 -14.52 -9.21 14.16
CA LEU A 287 -14.05 -10.38 13.41
C LEU A 287 -13.37 -11.43 14.31
N ALA A 288 -13.14 -11.10 15.57
CA ALA A 288 -12.47 -11.99 16.51
C ALA A 288 -13.34 -13.21 16.83
N PRO A 289 -12.79 -14.44 16.78
CA PRO A 289 -13.52 -15.64 17.18
C PRO A 289 -13.71 -15.63 18.70
N ALA A 290 -14.91 -16.02 19.15
CA ALA A 290 -15.22 -16.12 20.58
C ALA A 290 -14.25 -17.05 21.33
N THR A 291 -13.81 -18.13 20.70
CA THR A 291 -12.80 -19.05 21.24
C THR A 291 -11.97 -19.61 20.09
N PRO A 292 -10.73 -19.13 19.91
CA PRO A 292 -9.84 -19.68 18.89
C PRO A 292 -9.50 -21.15 19.20
N ARG A 293 -9.52 -22.00 18.17
CA ARG A 293 -9.13 -23.40 18.27
C ARG A 293 -7.98 -23.70 17.33
N TYR A 294 -7.00 -24.45 17.81
CA TYR A 294 -5.81 -24.78 17.05
C TYR A 294 -5.46 -26.27 17.21
N ASP A 295 -5.19 -26.93 16.07
CA ASP A 295 -4.79 -28.33 16.01
C ASP A 295 -3.25 -28.49 15.92
N ASN A 296 -2.52 -27.42 16.30
CA ASN A 296 -1.06 -27.42 16.30
C ASN A 296 -0.52 -28.36 17.38
N ASP A 297 0.49 -29.17 17.01
CA ASP A 297 1.21 -29.99 17.98
C ASP A 297 1.93 -29.11 19.01
N ARG A 298 1.61 -29.29 20.29
CA ARG A 298 2.14 -28.50 21.41
C ARG A 298 3.52 -28.93 21.90
N SER A 299 4.27 -29.69 21.11
CA SER A 299 5.66 -30.03 21.43
C SER A 299 6.51 -28.75 21.40
N PRO A 300 7.11 -28.30 22.53
CA PRO A 300 7.73 -26.98 22.61
C PRO A 300 9.03 -26.87 21.79
N GLU A 301 9.72 -27.98 21.53
CA GLU A 301 11.04 -27.97 20.88
C GLU A 301 11.02 -28.44 19.42
N ARG A 302 9.84 -28.75 18.85
CA ARG A 302 9.75 -29.14 17.45
C ARG A 302 10.11 -27.99 16.49
N ARG A 303 10.34 -28.30 15.23
CA ARG A 303 10.45 -27.32 14.15
C ARG A 303 9.17 -26.47 14.07
N LEU A 304 9.29 -25.14 14.08
CA LEU A 304 8.15 -24.21 14.08
C LEU A 304 7.79 -23.79 12.68
N ARG A 305 6.49 -23.66 12.41
CA ARG A 305 5.97 -23.05 11.17
C ARG A 305 5.75 -21.58 11.40
N ILE A 306 6.58 -20.76 10.71
CA ILE A 306 6.53 -19.30 10.80
C ILE A 306 5.94 -18.76 9.51
N GLY A 307 4.82 -18.04 9.62
CA GLY A 307 4.17 -17.37 8.50
C GLY A 307 4.45 -15.86 8.53
N TYR A 308 5.04 -15.33 7.48
CA TYR A 308 5.25 -13.90 7.30
C TYR A 308 4.23 -13.33 6.33
N VAL A 309 3.53 -12.26 6.73
CA VAL A 309 2.50 -11.59 5.92
C VAL A 309 3.02 -10.21 5.50
N SER A 310 3.12 -9.96 4.18
CA SER A 310 3.59 -8.67 3.69
C SER A 310 3.12 -8.35 2.27
N PRO A 311 2.82 -7.06 1.97
CA PRO A 311 2.71 -6.54 0.61
C PRO A 311 4.08 -6.18 0.00
N ASP A 312 5.16 -6.24 0.78
CA ASP A 312 6.47 -5.68 0.44
C ASP A 312 7.53 -6.73 0.09
N PHE A 313 7.13 -7.96 -0.21
CA PHE A 313 8.04 -8.99 -0.77
C PHE A 313 8.40 -8.69 -2.22
N ARG A 314 8.84 -7.47 -2.47
CA ARG A 314 9.20 -6.88 -3.77
C ARG A 314 10.22 -5.76 -3.59
N ARG A 315 10.55 -5.04 -4.65
CA ARG A 315 11.40 -3.82 -4.55
C ARG A 315 10.71 -2.74 -3.71
N HIS A 316 11.00 -2.75 -2.41
CA HIS A 316 10.50 -1.82 -1.41
C HIS A 316 11.57 -1.58 -0.34
N ALA A 317 11.52 -0.46 0.41
CA ALA A 317 12.49 -0.15 1.45
C ALA A 317 12.55 -1.22 2.57
N ALA A 318 11.43 -1.84 2.90
CA ALA A 318 11.37 -2.90 3.91
C ALA A 318 12.22 -4.13 3.58
N ARG A 319 12.52 -4.39 2.29
CA ARG A 319 13.34 -5.52 1.86
C ARG A 319 14.71 -5.56 2.54
N HIS A 320 15.28 -4.39 2.78
CA HIS A 320 16.60 -4.27 3.40
C HIS A 320 16.68 -4.82 4.82
N PHE A 321 15.53 -4.98 5.47
CA PHE A 321 15.38 -5.53 6.81
C PHE A 321 14.81 -6.96 6.79
N ILE A 322 13.90 -7.26 5.85
CA ILE A 322 13.22 -8.57 5.78
C ILE A 322 14.09 -9.62 5.08
N GLU A 323 14.71 -9.26 3.95
CA GLU A 323 15.50 -10.16 3.12
C GLU A 323 16.66 -10.82 3.89
N PRO A 324 17.48 -10.07 4.68
CA PRO A 324 18.55 -10.68 5.44
C PRO A 324 18.07 -11.70 6.47
N VAL A 325 16.91 -11.47 7.09
CA VAL A 325 16.35 -12.40 8.08
C VAL A 325 15.87 -13.68 7.42
N LEU A 326 15.03 -13.57 6.37
CA LEU A 326 14.51 -14.75 5.67
C LEU A 326 15.62 -15.61 5.06
N ALA A 327 16.73 -14.98 4.63
CA ALA A 327 17.88 -15.67 4.05
C ALA A 327 18.73 -16.41 5.11
N ARG A 328 18.63 -16.08 6.40
CA ARG A 328 19.50 -16.59 7.47
C ARG A 328 18.81 -17.45 8.52
N HIS A 329 17.50 -17.62 8.43
CA HIS A 329 16.81 -18.55 9.31
C HIS A 329 17.36 -19.98 9.23
N ASP A 330 17.52 -20.60 10.41
CA ASP A 330 17.89 -22.02 10.51
C ASP A 330 16.71 -22.92 10.11
N LYS A 331 16.79 -23.47 8.89
CA LYS A 331 15.76 -24.34 8.33
C LYS A 331 15.55 -25.65 9.12
N SER A 332 16.48 -26.02 9.99
CA SER A 332 16.28 -27.16 10.91
C SER A 332 15.34 -26.80 12.07
N MET A 333 15.31 -25.52 12.46
CA MET A 333 14.51 -24.99 13.58
C MET A 333 13.16 -24.45 13.14
N VAL A 334 13.08 -23.89 11.90
CA VAL A 334 11.88 -23.25 11.38
C VAL A 334 11.54 -23.68 9.98
N GLU A 335 10.25 -23.73 9.65
CA GLU A 335 9.68 -23.90 8.31
C GLU A 335 8.98 -22.59 7.93
N LEU A 336 9.40 -21.97 6.83
CA LEU A 336 9.01 -20.60 6.48
C LEU A 336 7.90 -20.56 5.43
N PHE A 337 6.87 -19.80 5.73
CA PHE A 337 5.76 -19.50 4.83
C PHE A 337 5.72 -17.99 4.56
N ALA A 338 5.64 -17.59 3.30
CA ALA A 338 5.41 -16.20 2.91
C ALA A 338 4.01 -16.04 2.33
N TYR A 339 3.16 -15.30 3.02
CA TYR A 339 1.83 -14.87 2.55
C TYR A 339 1.99 -13.53 1.86
N ALA A 340 2.08 -13.58 0.52
CA ALA A 340 2.52 -12.45 -0.29
C ALA A 340 1.35 -11.69 -0.93
N GLU A 341 1.13 -10.46 -0.51
CA GLU A 341 0.18 -9.53 -1.10
C GLU A 341 0.87 -8.72 -2.23
N VAL A 342 1.45 -9.42 -3.21
CA VAL A 342 2.26 -8.83 -4.29
C VAL A 342 1.53 -9.03 -5.62
N ALA A 343 0.95 -7.94 -6.14
CA ALA A 343 0.22 -7.97 -7.42
C ALA A 343 1.17 -8.07 -8.63
N CYS A 344 2.33 -7.40 -8.57
CA CYS A 344 3.35 -7.44 -9.63
C CYS A 344 4.67 -7.92 -9.02
N GLU A 345 5.11 -9.09 -9.46
CA GLU A 345 6.36 -9.68 -9.04
C GLU A 345 7.56 -9.07 -9.79
N ASP A 346 8.68 -8.95 -9.10
CA ASP A 346 9.94 -8.45 -9.63
C ASP A 346 11.11 -9.36 -9.27
N GLU A 347 12.35 -8.98 -9.63
CA GLU A 347 13.54 -9.75 -9.31
C GLU A 347 13.79 -9.90 -7.79
N VAL A 348 13.29 -8.97 -6.98
CA VAL A 348 13.36 -9.06 -5.51
C VAL A 348 12.37 -10.10 -5.01
N THR A 349 11.16 -10.14 -5.59
CA THR A 349 10.18 -11.19 -5.31
C THR A 349 10.75 -12.59 -5.60
N ALA A 350 11.47 -12.75 -6.72
CA ALA A 350 12.11 -14.01 -7.06
C ALA A 350 13.15 -14.45 -6.00
N ARG A 351 13.91 -13.50 -5.43
CA ARG A 351 14.84 -13.80 -4.33
C ARG A 351 14.08 -14.20 -3.06
N PHE A 352 13.03 -13.50 -2.67
CA PHE A 352 12.21 -13.86 -1.51
C PHE A 352 11.65 -15.28 -1.63
N LYS A 353 11.18 -15.67 -2.82
CA LYS A 353 10.73 -17.04 -3.09
C LYS A 353 11.81 -18.08 -2.81
N SER A 354 13.09 -17.76 -3.05
CA SER A 354 14.22 -18.70 -2.82
C SER A 354 14.56 -18.89 -1.35
N TYR A 355 14.13 -17.99 -0.46
CA TYR A 355 14.45 -18.05 0.98
C TYR A 355 13.40 -18.80 1.79
N VAL A 356 12.16 -18.91 1.30
CA VAL A 356 11.06 -19.54 2.04
C VAL A 356 10.80 -20.98 1.54
N ASP A 357 10.22 -21.81 2.42
CA ASP A 357 9.84 -23.17 2.06
C ASP A 357 8.51 -23.17 1.30
N HIS A 358 7.61 -22.21 1.61
CA HIS A 358 6.29 -22.13 1.00
C HIS A 358 5.95 -20.68 0.64
N TRP A 359 5.69 -20.46 -0.65
CA TRP A 359 5.18 -19.19 -1.16
C TRP A 359 3.67 -19.27 -1.36
N ARG A 360 2.92 -18.34 -0.75
CA ARG A 360 1.45 -18.27 -0.78
C ARG A 360 1.01 -16.92 -1.32
N PRO A 361 0.66 -16.79 -2.61
CA PRO A 361 0.03 -15.57 -3.12
C PRO A 361 -1.31 -15.34 -2.43
N THR A 362 -1.58 -14.09 -2.04
CA THR A 362 -2.80 -13.71 -1.30
C THR A 362 -3.61 -12.61 -2.00
N VAL A 363 -3.10 -12.06 -3.10
CA VAL A 363 -3.83 -11.07 -3.91
C VAL A 363 -5.16 -11.64 -4.37
N GLY A 364 -6.23 -10.88 -4.15
CA GLY A 364 -7.59 -11.28 -4.49
C GLY A 364 -8.28 -12.19 -3.47
N LEU A 365 -7.57 -12.72 -2.46
CA LEU A 365 -8.20 -13.49 -1.39
C LEU A 365 -8.95 -12.56 -0.42
N SER A 366 -10.13 -12.99 0.00
CA SER A 366 -10.81 -12.36 1.12
C SER A 366 -10.02 -12.53 2.43
N GLY A 367 -10.29 -11.71 3.44
CA GLY A 367 -9.67 -11.89 4.75
C GLY A 367 -10.02 -13.22 5.42
N GLU A 368 -11.16 -13.79 5.11
CA GLU A 368 -11.63 -15.08 5.61
C GLU A 368 -10.90 -16.25 4.93
N ASP A 369 -10.86 -16.26 3.58
CA ASP A 369 -10.15 -17.30 2.81
C ASP A 369 -8.66 -17.34 3.16
N MET A 370 -8.05 -16.16 3.35
CA MET A 370 -6.65 -16.08 3.78
C MET A 370 -6.47 -16.66 5.20
N ALA A 371 -7.36 -16.32 6.13
CA ALA A 371 -7.30 -16.87 7.50
C ALA A 371 -7.48 -18.40 7.51
N GLU A 372 -8.38 -18.94 6.69
CA GLU A 372 -8.57 -20.39 6.53
C GLU A 372 -7.33 -21.07 5.96
N ARG A 373 -6.70 -20.48 4.95
CA ARG A 373 -5.44 -20.98 4.37
C ARG A 373 -4.32 -21.02 5.42
N ILE A 374 -4.20 -19.99 6.27
CA ILE A 374 -3.21 -19.97 7.35
C ILE A 374 -3.48 -21.07 8.37
N ARG A 375 -4.75 -21.32 8.73
CA ARG A 375 -5.14 -22.43 9.61
C ARG A 375 -4.82 -23.79 8.97
N ALA A 376 -5.13 -23.96 7.69
CA ALA A 376 -4.83 -25.20 6.94
C ALA A 376 -3.32 -25.48 6.87
N ASP A 377 -2.50 -24.44 6.71
CA ASP A 377 -1.03 -24.53 6.75
C ASP A 377 -0.51 -24.80 8.18
N ARG A 378 -1.36 -24.74 9.23
CA ARG A 378 -1.04 -24.94 10.66
C ARG A 378 0.13 -24.07 11.11
N ILE A 379 0.06 -22.79 10.77
CA ILE A 379 1.08 -21.81 11.20
C ILE A 379 1.09 -21.72 12.72
N ASP A 380 2.28 -21.78 13.32
CA ASP A 380 2.49 -21.66 14.77
C ASP A 380 2.59 -20.21 15.19
N ILE A 381 3.39 -19.45 14.45
CA ILE A 381 3.62 -18.03 14.68
C ILE A 381 3.37 -17.28 13.36
N LEU A 382 2.44 -16.35 13.39
CA LEU A 382 2.12 -15.48 12.25
C LEU A 382 2.67 -14.09 12.51
N VAL A 383 3.49 -13.59 11.59
CA VAL A 383 4.19 -12.31 11.72
C VAL A 383 3.64 -11.30 10.71
N ASP A 384 3.11 -10.19 11.22
CA ASP A 384 2.73 -9.03 10.44
C ASP A 384 3.97 -8.17 10.16
N LEU A 385 4.22 -7.85 8.89
CA LEU A 385 5.32 -6.99 8.43
C LEU A 385 4.84 -5.67 7.85
N ALA A 386 3.56 -5.34 7.98
CA ALA A 386 2.95 -4.18 7.35
C ALA A 386 2.39 -3.15 8.35
N GLY A 387 1.82 -3.60 9.48
CA GLY A 387 1.06 -2.72 10.35
C GLY A 387 -0.05 -2.00 9.57
N HIS A 388 -0.26 -0.72 9.80
CA HIS A 388 -1.26 0.10 9.10
C HIS A 388 -0.77 0.72 7.78
N THR A 389 0.27 0.17 7.14
CA THR A 389 0.72 0.64 5.81
C THR A 389 -0.23 0.17 4.70
N ARG A 390 0.03 0.63 3.47
CA ARG A 390 -0.78 0.25 2.30
C ARG A 390 -0.86 -1.28 2.15
N ASP A 391 -2.03 -1.77 1.78
CA ASP A 391 -2.31 -3.18 1.48
C ASP A 391 -2.05 -4.15 2.65
N HIS A 392 -2.10 -3.63 3.88
CA HIS A 392 -1.99 -4.44 5.08
C HIS A 392 -3.13 -5.47 5.21
N ARG A 393 -2.87 -6.54 5.95
CA ARG A 393 -3.82 -7.63 6.20
C ARG A 393 -4.20 -7.78 7.68
N LEU A 394 -4.23 -6.68 8.45
CA LEU A 394 -4.56 -6.72 9.88
C LEU A 394 -5.91 -7.37 10.20
N LEU A 395 -6.91 -7.24 9.32
CA LEU A 395 -8.20 -7.92 9.47
C LEU A 395 -8.12 -9.45 9.36
N VAL A 396 -7.02 -10.00 8.81
CA VAL A 396 -6.72 -11.44 8.88
C VAL A 396 -6.25 -11.81 10.27
N PHE A 397 -5.35 -11.02 10.86
CA PHE A 397 -4.87 -11.19 12.25
C PHE A 397 -6.02 -11.09 13.26
N ALA A 398 -6.98 -10.19 13.02
CA ALA A 398 -8.19 -10.07 13.83
C ALA A 398 -8.96 -11.40 13.96
N ARG A 399 -8.93 -12.26 12.95
CA ARG A 399 -9.55 -13.60 12.92
C ARG A 399 -8.75 -14.66 13.67
N LYS A 400 -7.62 -14.27 14.25
CA LYS A 400 -6.74 -15.14 15.06
C LYS A 400 -6.47 -16.49 14.38
N PRO A 401 -5.90 -16.52 13.15
CA PRO A 401 -5.70 -17.79 12.43
C PRO A 401 -4.51 -18.61 12.93
N ALA A 402 -3.63 -18.06 13.75
CA ALA A 402 -2.47 -18.75 14.31
C ALA A 402 -2.42 -18.60 15.85
N PRO A 403 -1.85 -19.59 16.57
CA PRO A 403 -1.75 -19.59 18.03
C PRO A 403 -1.03 -18.37 18.59
N VAL A 404 0.09 -17.98 17.97
CA VAL A 404 0.88 -16.80 18.33
C VAL A 404 0.91 -15.84 17.17
N GLN A 405 0.64 -14.56 17.43
CA GLN A 405 0.67 -13.49 16.43
C GLN A 405 1.59 -12.37 16.87
N VAL A 406 2.40 -11.89 15.95
CA VAL A 406 3.48 -10.96 16.21
C VAL A 406 3.43 -9.84 15.18
N SER A 407 3.66 -8.58 15.58
CA SER A 407 3.93 -7.49 14.65
C SER A 407 5.40 -7.10 14.73
N TRP A 408 6.03 -6.90 13.56
CA TRP A 408 7.43 -6.53 13.44
C TRP A 408 7.68 -5.67 12.19
N LEU A 409 8.58 -4.70 12.29
CA LEU A 409 8.95 -3.76 11.22
C LEU A 409 7.75 -2.92 10.72
N GLY A 410 7.35 -3.13 9.50
CA GLY A 410 6.22 -2.51 8.80
C GLY A 410 6.07 -1.01 9.04
N TYR A 411 5.35 -0.70 10.08
CA TYR A 411 4.99 0.65 10.44
C TYR A 411 5.76 1.23 11.65
N GLY A 412 6.29 0.37 12.51
CA GLY A 412 7.06 0.75 13.69
C GLY A 412 6.25 1.36 14.85
N TYR A 413 4.93 1.17 14.89
CA TYR A 413 4.04 1.55 15.99
C TYR A 413 3.08 0.40 16.30
N THR A 414 2.40 0.45 17.47
CA THR A 414 1.37 -0.54 17.81
C THR A 414 0.39 -0.73 16.66
N THR A 415 -0.12 -1.94 16.49
CA THR A 415 -1.24 -2.18 15.56
C THR A 415 -2.57 -1.77 16.16
N GLY A 416 -2.64 -1.63 17.48
CA GLY A 416 -3.87 -1.40 18.21
C GLY A 416 -4.72 -2.67 18.42
N LEU A 417 -4.37 -3.79 17.78
CA LEU A 417 -5.16 -5.02 17.80
C LEU A 417 -4.91 -5.85 19.05
N GLU A 418 -5.97 -6.17 19.79
CA GLU A 418 -5.90 -7.14 20.90
C GLU A 418 -5.59 -8.56 20.41
N ALA A 419 -5.85 -8.85 19.14
CA ALA A 419 -5.60 -10.15 18.54
C ALA A 419 -4.11 -10.45 18.30
N ILE A 420 -3.24 -9.43 18.26
CA ILE A 420 -1.78 -9.60 18.10
C ILE A 420 -1.15 -9.69 19.49
N ASP A 421 -0.41 -10.77 19.74
CA ASP A 421 0.12 -11.07 21.05
C ASP A 421 1.36 -10.27 21.40
N TYR A 422 2.26 -10.05 20.42
CA TYR A 422 3.55 -9.44 20.64
C TYR A 422 3.91 -8.39 19.59
N PHE A 423 4.61 -7.35 20.05
CA PHE A 423 5.27 -6.37 19.20
C PHE A 423 6.78 -6.45 19.42
N LEU A 424 7.57 -6.68 18.35
CA LEU A 424 9.03 -6.75 18.43
C LEU A 424 9.64 -5.35 18.41
N ALA A 425 10.47 -5.06 19.38
CA ALA A 425 11.12 -3.76 19.56
C ALA A 425 12.53 -3.94 20.15
N ASP A 426 13.27 -2.86 20.33
CA ASP A 426 14.44 -2.80 21.18
C ASP A 426 14.26 -1.78 22.32
N PRO A 427 15.16 -1.74 23.32
CA PRO A 427 15.04 -0.83 24.45
C PRO A 427 15.11 0.66 24.11
N GLN A 428 15.71 1.03 22.96
CA GLN A 428 15.77 2.43 22.51
C GLN A 428 14.49 2.83 21.76
N PHE A 429 14.00 1.93 20.93
CA PHE A 429 12.80 2.13 20.12
C PHE A 429 11.54 2.15 20.99
N ALA A 430 11.42 1.20 21.93
CA ALA A 430 10.35 1.10 22.93
C ALA A 430 10.93 1.01 24.33
N PRO A 431 11.30 2.14 24.97
CA PRO A 431 11.91 2.15 26.29
C PRO A 431 10.95 1.62 27.38
N ALA A 432 11.51 1.24 28.53
CA ALA A 432 10.71 0.83 29.68
C ALA A 432 9.76 1.96 30.12
N GLY A 433 8.52 1.58 30.49
CA GLY A 433 7.47 2.51 30.91
C GLY A 433 6.53 2.93 29.76
N CYS A 434 6.81 2.56 28.49
CA CYS A 434 5.92 2.88 27.35
C CYS A 434 4.93 1.74 27.01
N GLU A 435 4.89 0.68 27.78
CA GLU A 435 4.07 -0.52 27.54
C GLU A 435 2.57 -0.19 27.41
N HIS A 436 2.12 0.82 28.12
CA HIS A 436 0.73 1.30 28.08
C HIS A 436 0.31 1.93 26.75
N LEU A 437 1.26 2.17 25.85
CA LEU A 437 1.02 2.71 24.50
C LEU A 437 0.92 1.61 23.42
N PHE A 438 0.86 0.35 23.84
CA PHE A 438 0.78 -0.81 22.95
C PHE A 438 -0.36 -1.74 23.39
N SER A 439 -1.13 -2.23 22.44
CA SER A 439 -2.11 -3.32 22.70
C SER A 439 -1.40 -4.66 22.88
N GLU A 440 -0.31 -4.84 22.16
CA GLU A 440 0.54 -6.02 22.18
C GLU A 440 1.49 -6.02 23.39
N LYS A 441 1.98 -7.18 23.77
CA LYS A 441 3.08 -7.31 24.73
C LYS A 441 4.41 -7.03 24.05
N LEU A 442 5.24 -6.16 24.61
CA LEU A 442 6.54 -5.85 24.04
C LEU A 442 7.51 -7.03 24.22
N ALA A 443 8.05 -7.53 23.11
CA ALA A 443 9.19 -8.44 23.12
C ALA A 443 10.43 -7.65 22.70
N ARG A 444 11.27 -7.28 23.70
CA ARG A 444 12.46 -6.48 23.48
C ARG A 444 13.63 -7.37 23.06
N LEU A 445 14.10 -7.15 21.87
CA LEU A 445 15.29 -7.72 21.26
C LEU A 445 16.50 -6.81 21.57
N PRO A 446 17.74 -7.27 21.40
CA PRO A 446 18.93 -6.41 21.54
C PRO A 446 18.94 -5.20 20.60
N ILE A 447 18.38 -5.37 19.39
CA ILE A 447 18.17 -4.32 18.37
C ILE A 447 16.82 -4.56 17.66
N PHE A 448 16.24 -3.51 17.07
CA PHE A 448 14.93 -3.58 16.40
C PHE A 448 14.96 -4.36 15.08
N GLY A 449 16.11 -4.51 14.44
CA GLY A 449 16.24 -5.15 13.13
C GLY A 449 17.69 -5.18 12.63
N VAL A 450 17.89 -5.88 11.53
CA VAL A 450 19.17 -5.99 10.80
C VAL A 450 18.97 -5.37 9.41
N TYR A 451 20.04 -4.80 8.86
CA TYR A 451 20.01 -4.08 7.58
C TYR A 451 20.98 -4.67 6.57
N ARG A 452 20.52 -4.87 5.34
CA ARG A 452 21.36 -5.23 4.19
C ARG A 452 21.44 -4.05 3.23
N PRO A 453 22.66 -3.52 2.95
CA PRO A 453 22.84 -2.43 1.99
C PRO A 453 22.35 -2.80 0.59
N ALA A 454 21.90 -1.77 -0.16
CA ALA A 454 21.55 -1.97 -1.55
C ALA A 454 22.79 -2.22 -2.40
N GLU A 455 22.67 -3.11 -3.38
CA GLU A 455 23.72 -3.32 -4.38
C GLU A 455 23.96 -2.01 -5.17
N GLY A 456 25.23 -1.71 -5.44
CA GLY A 456 25.62 -0.54 -6.23
C GLY A 456 25.67 0.78 -5.48
N MET A 457 25.51 0.82 -4.15
CA MET A 457 25.67 2.05 -3.37
C MET A 457 27.09 2.64 -3.45
N GLY A 458 28.09 1.83 -3.79
CA GLY A 458 29.48 2.27 -3.95
C GLY A 458 30.20 2.54 -2.64
N SER A 459 31.34 3.23 -2.73
CA SER A 459 32.14 3.65 -1.57
C SER A 459 31.70 5.01 -1.03
N ALA A 460 31.98 5.27 0.25
CA ALA A 460 31.87 6.59 0.82
C ALA A 460 32.91 7.53 0.16
N GLU A 461 32.47 8.68 -0.32
CA GLU A 461 33.40 9.77 -0.66
C GLU A 461 33.76 10.49 0.64
N THR A 462 34.98 10.27 1.14
CA THR A 462 35.44 10.83 2.42
C THR A 462 36.06 12.21 2.30
N ALA A 463 36.43 12.63 1.10
CA ALA A 463 37.17 13.88 0.87
C ALA A 463 36.24 15.10 0.76
N ARG A 464 36.04 15.77 1.89
CA ARG A 464 35.49 17.13 1.90
C ARG A 464 36.55 18.12 1.37
N ARG A 465 36.17 19.05 0.51
CA ARG A 465 37.06 20.13 0.07
C ARG A 465 37.36 21.05 1.26
N PRO A 466 38.67 21.33 1.58
CA PRO A 466 39.01 22.28 2.62
C PRO A 466 38.33 23.64 2.37
N GLY A 467 37.73 24.22 3.40
CA GLY A 467 37.06 25.53 3.33
C GLY A 467 35.70 25.56 2.71
N ALA A 468 35.13 24.41 2.28
CA ALA A 468 33.77 24.37 1.80
C ALA A 468 32.76 24.60 2.94
N SER A 469 31.66 25.32 2.65
CA SER A 469 30.54 25.46 3.58
C SER A 469 29.85 24.11 3.84
N VAL A 470 29.29 23.95 5.05
CA VAL A 470 28.60 22.69 5.44
C VAL A 470 27.32 22.52 4.66
N THR A 471 27.11 21.31 4.16
CA THR A 471 25.84 20.90 3.55
C THR A 471 25.09 19.97 4.53
N PHE A 472 24.02 20.48 5.09
CA PHE A 472 23.06 19.64 5.81
C PHE A 472 22.13 18.94 4.83
N GLY A 473 21.50 17.83 5.26
CA GLY A 473 20.53 17.20 4.39
C GLY A 473 19.59 16.22 5.08
N SER A 474 18.45 16.01 4.43
CA SER A 474 17.47 15.01 4.84
C SER A 474 16.80 14.38 3.61
N LEU A 475 16.92 13.08 3.49
CA LEU A 475 16.23 12.29 2.47
C LEU A 475 14.95 11.74 3.09
N THR A 476 13.90 12.56 3.05
CA THR A 476 12.67 12.27 3.76
C THR A 476 11.43 12.68 2.98
N ARG A 477 10.32 12.04 3.26
CA ARG A 477 9.02 12.46 2.71
C ARG A 477 8.61 13.81 3.29
N SER A 478 8.01 14.68 2.48
CA SER A 478 7.52 16.01 2.88
C SER A 478 6.63 15.97 4.13
N VAL A 479 5.81 14.93 4.29
CA VAL A 479 4.92 14.73 5.44
C VAL A 479 5.63 14.75 6.80
N ARG A 480 6.93 14.45 6.86
CA ARG A 480 7.74 14.51 8.09
C ARG A 480 8.27 15.90 8.40
N ILE A 481 8.28 16.81 7.42
CA ILE A 481 8.81 18.16 7.56
C ILE A 481 7.69 19.08 8.10
N ASN A 482 7.47 19.01 9.39
CA ASN A 482 6.48 19.83 10.09
C ASN A 482 7.08 21.16 10.59
N ARG A 483 6.24 22.07 11.12
CA ARG A 483 6.67 23.39 11.59
C ARG A 483 7.78 23.39 12.64
N ARG A 484 7.84 22.35 13.51
CA ARG A 484 8.90 22.24 14.54
C ARG A 484 10.23 21.86 13.90
N VAL A 485 10.20 20.95 12.91
CA VAL A 485 11.37 20.59 12.11
C VAL A 485 11.90 21.77 11.33
N VAL A 486 11.03 22.52 10.63
CA VAL A 486 11.41 23.74 9.90
C VAL A 486 12.05 24.76 10.83
N ARG A 487 11.47 25.02 11.99
CA ARG A 487 12.03 25.94 13.01
C ARG A 487 13.43 25.51 13.45
N SER A 488 13.62 24.24 13.79
CA SER A 488 14.91 23.72 14.25
C SER A 488 15.96 23.74 13.15
N TRP A 489 15.59 23.37 11.92
CA TRP A 489 16.53 23.43 10.78
C TRP A 489 16.88 24.86 10.39
N ALA A 490 15.94 25.81 10.46
CA ALA A 490 16.21 27.23 10.25
C ALA A 490 17.17 27.78 11.31
N ALA A 491 17.01 27.38 12.59
CA ALA A 491 17.96 27.76 13.65
C ALA A 491 19.37 27.22 13.39
N ILE A 492 19.52 25.97 12.93
CA ILE A 492 20.79 25.39 12.53
C ILE A 492 21.43 26.20 11.38
N LEU A 493 20.66 26.48 10.33
CA LEU A 493 21.15 27.24 9.17
C LEU A 493 21.54 28.68 9.57
N SER A 494 20.80 29.33 10.47
CA SER A 494 21.13 30.66 10.97
C SER A 494 22.42 30.67 11.77
N ALA A 495 22.69 29.64 12.60
CA ALA A 495 23.89 29.49 13.38
C ALA A 495 25.13 29.05 12.55
N THR A 496 24.91 28.63 11.30
CA THR A 496 25.99 28.19 10.38
C THR A 496 25.93 28.96 9.05
N PRO A 497 26.39 30.23 9.03
CA PRO A 497 26.36 31.07 7.83
C PRO A 497 27.01 30.41 6.63
N GLY A 498 26.40 30.56 5.43
CA GLY A 498 26.86 29.96 4.19
C GLY A 498 26.54 28.45 4.02
N SER A 499 26.02 27.78 5.04
CA SER A 499 25.55 26.39 4.93
C SER A 499 24.29 26.27 4.05
N ARG A 500 24.08 25.08 3.52
CA ARG A 500 22.92 24.75 2.69
C ARG A 500 22.15 23.55 3.27
N LEU A 501 20.88 23.41 2.90
CA LEU A 501 20.04 22.27 3.24
C LEU A 501 19.59 21.54 1.96
N VAL A 502 19.98 20.28 1.83
CA VAL A 502 19.55 19.39 0.75
C VAL A 502 18.35 18.58 1.23
N LEU A 503 17.27 18.62 0.47
CA LEU A 503 16.07 17.81 0.68
C LEU A 503 15.80 16.98 -0.57
N ASN A 504 15.62 15.67 -0.42
CA ASN A 504 15.36 14.80 -1.57
C ASN A 504 14.19 13.85 -1.30
N SER A 505 13.19 13.95 -2.16
CA SER A 505 12.01 13.08 -2.17
C SER A 505 11.25 13.27 -3.48
N LEU A 506 10.56 12.22 -3.93
CA LEU A 506 9.69 12.30 -5.12
C LEU A 506 8.67 13.46 -5.04
N ASN A 507 8.21 13.78 -3.83
CA ASN A 507 7.21 14.83 -3.59
C ASN A 507 7.71 16.23 -4.01
N PHE A 508 9.03 16.49 -4.01
CA PHE A 508 9.62 17.76 -4.43
C PHE A 508 9.59 18.01 -5.96
N ARG A 509 8.93 17.13 -6.73
CA ARG A 509 8.47 17.45 -8.08
C ARG A 509 7.30 18.42 -8.09
N THR A 510 6.56 18.52 -6.99
CA THR A 510 5.42 19.43 -6.85
C THR A 510 5.94 20.83 -6.51
N VAL A 511 5.67 21.78 -7.42
CA VAL A 511 6.19 23.15 -7.31
C VAL A 511 5.60 23.87 -6.09
N SER A 512 4.29 23.75 -5.88
CA SER A 512 3.61 24.40 -4.73
C SER A 512 4.19 23.94 -3.39
N LEU A 513 4.54 22.66 -3.25
CA LEU A 513 5.19 22.13 -2.04
C LEU A 513 6.55 22.77 -1.81
N CYS A 514 7.36 22.91 -2.87
CA CYS A 514 8.66 23.54 -2.78
C CYS A 514 8.55 25.01 -2.38
N ASP A 515 7.60 25.72 -2.95
CA ASP A 515 7.36 27.15 -2.66
C ASP A 515 6.82 27.34 -1.25
N ASP A 516 5.83 26.54 -0.83
CA ASP A 516 5.29 26.56 0.54
C ASP A 516 6.39 26.32 1.58
N LEU A 517 7.25 25.33 1.35
CA LEU A 517 8.36 25.03 2.25
C LEU A 517 9.39 26.16 2.28
N ALA A 518 9.75 26.72 1.12
CA ALA A 518 10.66 27.85 1.05
C ALA A 518 10.11 29.08 1.79
N ASN A 519 8.81 29.35 1.66
CA ASN A 519 8.14 30.43 2.39
C ASN A 519 8.17 30.23 3.90
N GLN A 520 8.01 28.97 4.37
CA GLN A 520 8.14 28.65 5.80
C GLN A 520 9.55 28.93 6.32
N PHE A 521 10.59 28.61 5.56
CA PHE A 521 11.98 28.93 5.93
C PHE A 521 12.29 30.43 5.84
N ALA A 522 11.72 31.15 4.85
CA ALA A 522 11.85 32.58 4.70
C ALA A 522 11.29 33.34 5.91
N ALA A 523 10.24 32.84 6.56
CA ALA A 523 9.70 33.39 7.81
C ALA A 523 10.73 33.40 8.98
N TYR A 524 11.78 32.58 8.88
CA TYR A 524 12.92 32.54 9.81
C TYR A 524 14.19 33.20 9.22
N GLY A 525 14.08 33.94 8.11
CA GLY A 525 15.20 34.65 7.47
C GLY A 525 16.14 33.74 6.67
N ILE A 526 15.72 32.55 6.27
CA ILE A 526 16.51 31.65 5.42
C ILE A 526 16.15 31.86 3.95
N GLU A 527 17.14 32.26 3.17
CA GLU A 527 17.01 32.49 1.73
C GLU A 527 16.75 31.19 0.95
N ARG A 528 15.93 31.27 -0.10
CA ARG A 528 15.55 30.14 -0.99
C ARG A 528 16.75 29.40 -1.55
N GLU A 529 17.80 30.12 -1.91
CA GLU A 529 19.03 29.64 -2.54
C GLU A 529 19.84 28.70 -1.63
N ARG A 530 19.56 28.72 -0.34
CA ARG A 530 20.15 27.82 0.65
C ARG A 530 19.41 26.48 0.73
N LEU A 531 18.25 26.35 0.10
CA LEU A 531 17.40 25.14 0.10
C LEU A 531 17.51 24.45 -1.27
N LEU A 532 18.11 23.27 -1.30
CA LEU A 532 18.28 22.46 -2.50
C LEU A 532 17.26 21.31 -2.44
N MET A 533 16.15 21.45 -3.13
CA MET A 533 15.07 20.48 -3.15
C MET A 533 15.09 19.68 -4.45
N GLY A 534 15.21 18.35 -4.37
CA GLY A 534 15.34 17.46 -5.51
C GLY A 534 14.54 16.15 -5.36
N CYS A 535 14.53 15.36 -6.43
CA CYS A 535 13.80 14.09 -6.51
C CYS A 535 14.63 12.97 -7.17
N ASP A 536 15.93 12.97 -6.95
CA ASP A 536 16.87 12.01 -7.55
C ASP A 536 16.64 10.60 -6.99
N SER A 537 16.70 9.61 -7.89
CA SER A 537 16.58 8.20 -7.54
C SER A 537 17.42 7.34 -8.52
N PRO A 538 18.33 6.51 -8.02
CA PRO A 538 18.68 6.32 -6.61
C PRO A 538 19.33 7.57 -5.98
N PRO A 539 19.14 7.79 -4.67
CA PRO A 539 19.54 9.05 -4.03
C PRO A 539 20.98 9.07 -3.53
N TRP A 540 21.84 8.15 -3.96
CA TRP A 540 23.15 7.95 -3.35
C TRP A 540 24.13 9.09 -3.61
N ASP A 541 24.07 9.72 -4.79
CA ASP A 541 24.92 10.90 -5.09
C ASP A 541 24.47 12.12 -4.26
N VAL A 542 23.15 12.24 -4.04
CA VAL A 542 22.61 13.25 -3.13
C VAL A 542 23.12 13.02 -1.70
N LEU A 543 23.08 11.77 -1.20
CA LEU A 543 23.64 11.42 0.12
C LEU A 543 25.12 11.76 0.22
N ARG A 544 25.94 11.44 -0.79
CA ARG A 544 27.37 11.78 -0.79
C ARG A 544 27.64 13.29 -0.71
N SER A 545 26.74 14.12 -1.24
CA SER A 545 26.84 15.57 -1.20
C SER A 545 26.54 16.18 0.18
N ILE A 546 25.98 15.41 1.11
CA ILE A 546 25.60 15.82 2.46
C ILE A 546 26.78 15.61 3.42
N ASP A 547 27.07 16.62 4.23
CA ASP A 547 28.07 16.54 5.30
C ASP A 547 27.48 16.01 6.60
N ILE A 548 26.25 16.45 6.96
CA ILE A 548 25.56 16.13 8.20
C ILE A 548 24.07 15.88 7.89
N GLY A 549 23.59 14.71 8.24
CA GLY A 549 22.18 14.37 8.14
C GLY A 549 21.35 15.00 9.25
N LEU A 550 20.18 15.51 8.92
CA LEU A 550 19.19 16.02 9.86
C LEU A 550 17.95 15.14 9.84
N ASP A 551 17.70 14.39 10.92
CA ASP A 551 16.52 13.55 11.03
C ASP A 551 15.28 14.35 11.41
N CYS A 552 14.12 13.88 10.98
CA CYS A 552 12.83 14.49 11.28
C CYS A 552 12.26 13.99 12.61
N PHE A 553 11.38 14.77 13.20
CA PHE A 553 10.60 14.41 14.40
C PHE A 553 9.19 14.99 14.35
N PRO A 554 8.19 14.41 15.02
CA PRO A 554 8.26 13.27 15.95
C PRO A 554 8.35 11.89 15.27
N HIS A 555 8.38 11.80 13.95
CA HIS A 555 8.50 10.56 13.20
C HIS A 555 9.85 10.53 12.45
N ASN A 556 10.77 9.69 12.91
CA ASN A 556 12.10 9.58 12.33
C ASN A 556 12.08 8.95 10.92
N SER A 557 13.15 9.18 10.19
CA SER A 557 13.51 8.39 9.02
C SER A 557 14.07 7.01 9.46
N GLY A 558 14.23 6.08 8.52
CA GLY A 558 14.78 4.76 8.83
C GLY A 558 15.90 4.40 7.85
N THR A 559 15.53 3.74 6.74
CA THR A 559 16.45 3.24 5.72
C THR A 559 17.48 4.29 5.28
N THR A 560 17.04 5.52 4.99
CA THR A 560 17.93 6.60 4.52
C THR A 560 18.93 7.08 5.55
N LEU A 561 18.67 6.91 6.86
CA LEU A 561 19.65 7.20 7.93
C LEU A 561 20.77 6.15 7.92
N ILE A 562 20.43 4.87 7.78
CA ILE A 562 21.42 3.79 7.70
C ILE A 562 22.22 3.90 6.40
N GLU A 563 21.57 4.21 5.27
CA GLU A 563 22.24 4.48 3.99
C GLU A 563 23.23 5.66 4.11
N GLY A 564 22.84 6.72 4.83
CA GLY A 564 23.71 7.84 5.16
C GLY A 564 24.95 7.40 5.91
N LEU A 565 24.80 6.64 7.00
CA LEU A 565 25.93 6.10 7.77
C LEU A 565 26.84 5.21 6.91
N TYR A 566 26.24 4.36 6.06
CA TYR A 566 27.00 3.50 5.14
C TYR A 566 27.82 4.30 4.13
N LEU A 567 27.35 5.47 3.73
CA LEU A 567 28.07 6.41 2.85
C LEU A 567 28.92 7.44 3.62
N GLY A 568 29.10 7.25 4.92
CA GLY A 568 29.94 8.10 5.77
C GLY A 568 29.28 9.42 6.15
N VAL A 569 27.97 9.52 6.18
CA VAL A 569 27.24 10.74 6.58
C VAL A 569 26.70 10.58 8.01
N PRO A 570 27.31 11.28 9.00
CA PRO A 570 26.75 11.34 10.36
C PRO A 570 25.41 12.05 10.36
N PHE A 571 24.53 11.72 11.30
CA PHE A 571 23.27 12.43 11.44
C PHE A 571 22.96 12.74 12.92
N VAL A 572 22.16 13.79 13.12
CA VAL A 572 21.60 14.14 14.43
C VAL A 572 20.12 13.77 14.44
N THR A 573 19.66 13.16 15.53
CA THR A 573 18.25 12.77 15.73
C THR A 573 17.71 13.27 17.06
N LEU A 574 16.41 13.50 17.12
CA LEU A 574 15.69 13.79 18.36
C LEU A 574 14.94 12.53 18.79
N ALA A 575 15.26 11.99 19.97
CA ALA A 575 14.52 10.90 20.61
C ALA A 575 13.18 11.42 21.13
N ALA A 576 12.15 11.34 20.28
CA ALA A 576 10.82 11.80 20.58
C ALA A 576 9.96 10.69 21.27
N ARG A 577 8.67 10.70 21.05
CA ARG A 577 7.74 9.69 21.58
C ARG A 577 8.00 8.28 21.02
N PRO A 578 7.76 7.21 21.80
CA PRO A 578 7.82 5.83 21.30
C PRO A 578 6.77 5.63 20.18
N SER A 579 6.98 4.76 19.18
CA SER A 579 8.21 4.02 18.86
C SER A 579 8.92 4.65 17.65
N VAL A 580 8.19 5.08 16.65
CA VAL A 580 8.69 5.65 15.38
C VAL A 580 9.51 6.93 15.56
N GLY A 581 9.29 7.66 16.65
CA GLY A 581 10.07 8.86 16.98
C GLY A 581 11.39 8.56 17.70
N ARG A 582 11.79 7.30 17.76
CA ARG A 582 13.05 6.86 18.41
C ARG A 582 13.91 5.96 17.53
N LEU A 583 13.51 5.78 16.27
CA LEU A 583 14.23 4.92 15.33
C LEU A 583 15.67 5.41 15.07
N GLY A 584 15.85 6.72 14.89
CA GLY A 584 17.17 7.33 14.76
C GLY A 584 18.04 7.10 15.99
N ALA A 585 17.45 7.16 17.20
CA ALA A 585 18.15 6.87 18.45
C ALA A 585 18.58 5.40 18.54
N ALA A 586 17.71 4.46 18.15
CA ALA A 586 18.02 3.03 18.09
C ALA A 586 19.19 2.74 17.13
N ILE A 587 19.18 3.33 15.94
CA ILE A 587 20.27 3.22 14.95
C ILE A 587 21.58 3.74 15.53
N LEU A 588 21.61 4.98 16.04
CA LEU A 588 22.85 5.60 16.56
C LEU A 588 23.40 4.85 17.79
N THR A 589 22.54 4.35 18.65
CA THR A 589 22.96 3.52 19.79
C THR A 589 23.61 2.22 19.32
N ALA A 590 23.02 1.55 18.33
CA ALA A 590 23.58 0.31 17.78
C ALA A 590 24.93 0.50 17.09
N VAL A 591 25.19 1.68 16.50
CA VAL A 591 26.46 2.02 15.81
C VAL A 591 27.49 2.65 16.77
N GLY A 592 27.09 2.95 18.02
CA GLY A 592 28.00 3.48 19.04
C GLY A 592 28.14 5.01 19.04
N HIS A 593 27.14 5.76 18.54
CA HIS A 593 27.13 7.22 18.50
C HIS A 593 25.97 7.88 19.29
N PRO A 594 25.79 7.55 20.59
CA PRO A 594 24.73 8.14 21.39
C PRO A 594 24.86 9.67 21.56
N GLU A 595 26.05 10.24 21.37
CA GLU A 595 26.30 11.68 21.46
C GLU A 595 25.56 12.51 20.41
N TRP A 596 25.09 11.91 19.33
CA TRP A 596 24.27 12.58 18.30
C TRP A 596 22.76 12.45 18.54
N ILE A 597 22.35 11.80 19.63
CA ILE A 597 20.95 11.69 20.04
C ILE A 597 20.63 12.89 20.94
N ALA A 598 19.61 13.65 20.60
CA ALA A 598 19.09 14.76 21.38
C ALA A 598 17.81 14.36 22.13
N SER A 599 17.57 14.99 23.27
CA SER A 599 16.36 14.83 24.10
C SER A 599 15.41 16.03 23.96
N THR A 600 15.91 17.17 23.49
CA THR A 600 15.16 18.40 23.24
C THR A 600 15.49 19.00 21.89
N GLU A 601 14.62 19.88 21.36
CA GLU A 601 14.89 20.58 20.11
C GLU A 601 16.13 21.49 20.20
N ASP A 602 16.35 22.15 21.34
CA ASP A 602 17.51 22.99 21.56
C ASP A 602 18.80 22.17 21.57
N GLU A 603 18.78 20.99 22.20
CA GLU A 603 19.89 20.06 22.17
C GLU A 603 20.14 19.52 20.74
N TYR A 604 19.08 19.24 19.98
CA TYR A 604 19.18 18.83 18.59
C TYR A 604 19.90 19.89 17.73
N VAL A 605 19.49 21.15 17.88
CA VAL A 605 20.13 22.28 17.18
C VAL A 605 21.59 22.42 17.62
N ALA A 606 21.86 22.40 18.95
CA ALA A 606 23.20 22.56 19.48
C ALA A 606 24.16 21.45 18.99
N LYS A 607 23.73 20.19 18.94
CA LYS A 607 24.55 19.07 18.45
C LYS A 607 24.85 19.18 16.96
N ALA A 608 23.90 19.57 16.13
CA ALA A 608 24.09 19.77 14.69
C ALA A 608 25.06 20.93 14.42
N VAL A 609 24.92 22.04 15.13
CA VAL A 609 25.79 23.20 15.03
C VAL A 609 27.22 22.89 15.52
N ALA A 610 27.34 22.19 16.65
CA ALA A 610 28.65 21.78 17.18
C ALA A 610 29.44 20.89 16.20
N LEU A 611 28.72 19.92 15.58
CA LEU A 611 29.33 19.04 14.57
C LEU A 611 29.76 19.83 13.31
N ALA A 612 28.98 20.83 12.92
CA ALA A 612 29.30 21.70 11.76
C ALA A 612 30.51 22.60 12.02
N HIS A 613 30.73 23.02 13.25
CA HIS A 613 31.84 23.89 13.64
C HIS A 613 33.14 23.14 14.01
N ASP A 614 33.12 21.79 13.93
CA ASP A 614 34.30 20.95 14.13
C ASP A 614 34.64 20.14 12.86
N PRO A 615 35.28 20.77 11.86
CA PRO A 615 35.61 20.08 10.61
C PRO A 615 36.53 18.87 10.78
N ALA A 616 37.44 18.91 11.78
CA ALA A 616 38.34 17.81 12.03
C ALA A 616 37.61 16.56 12.54
N ARG A 617 36.72 16.75 13.52
CA ARG A 617 35.88 15.71 14.04
C ARG A 617 34.92 15.17 12.95
N LEU A 618 34.34 16.05 12.14
CA LEU A 618 33.44 15.67 11.05
C LEU A 618 34.15 14.78 10.03
N VAL A 619 35.36 15.14 9.59
CA VAL A 619 36.17 14.33 8.66
C VAL A 619 36.54 12.98 9.27
N ALA A 620 36.96 12.95 10.52
CA ALA A 620 37.31 11.72 11.23
C ALA A 620 36.08 10.78 11.37
N SER A 621 34.93 11.34 11.77
CA SER A 621 33.70 10.58 11.89
C SER A 621 33.29 9.99 10.55
N ARG A 622 33.27 10.80 9.48
CA ARG A 622 32.90 10.34 8.13
C ARG A 622 33.76 9.18 7.64
N ALA A 623 35.06 9.22 7.93
CA ALA A 623 36.00 8.15 7.55
C ALA A 623 35.77 6.83 8.30
N ALA A 624 35.29 6.90 9.55
CA ALA A 624 35.10 5.73 10.42
C ALA A 624 33.71 5.09 10.31
N LEU A 625 32.67 5.85 9.98
CA LEU A 625 31.26 5.47 10.11
C LEU A 625 30.91 4.17 9.40
N ARG A 626 31.38 3.98 8.18
CA ARG A 626 31.08 2.75 7.41
C ARG A 626 31.60 1.50 8.13
N ALA A 627 32.86 1.52 8.53
CA ALA A 627 33.47 0.40 9.25
C ALA A 627 32.78 0.14 10.60
N GLN A 628 32.36 1.20 11.30
CA GLN A 628 31.61 1.11 12.55
C GLN A 628 30.23 0.49 12.33
N LEU A 629 29.51 0.91 11.27
CA LEU A 629 28.22 0.32 10.91
C LEU A 629 28.37 -1.16 10.52
N GLU A 630 29.36 -1.49 9.67
CA GLU A 630 29.63 -2.86 9.23
C GLU A 630 30.00 -3.80 10.39
N ALA A 631 30.63 -3.26 11.44
CA ALA A 631 30.95 -3.98 12.68
C ALA A 631 29.80 -3.99 13.72
N SER A 632 28.71 -3.25 13.47
CA SER A 632 27.62 -3.10 14.40
C SER A 632 26.63 -4.28 14.34
N PRO A 633 25.83 -4.51 15.38
CA PRO A 633 24.75 -5.51 15.36
C PRO A 633 23.74 -5.30 14.23
N LEU A 634 23.59 -4.09 13.69
CA LEU A 634 22.70 -3.81 12.55
C LEU A 634 23.08 -4.54 11.25
N MET A 635 24.32 -5.03 11.15
CA MET A 635 24.83 -5.75 9.99
C MET A 635 25.04 -7.25 10.26
N ASP A 636 24.78 -7.72 11.49
CA ASP A 636 24.88 -9.14 11.86
C ASP A 636 23.59 -9.91 11.53
N GLU A 637 23.46 -10.29 10.27
CA GLU A 637 22.29 -11.02 9.77
C GLU A 637 22.07 -12.37 10.49
N VAL A 638 23.16 -13.09 10.77
CA VAL A 638 23.10 -14.43 11.38
C VAL A 638 22.73 -14.34 12.84
N GLY A 639 23.40 -13.46 13.59
CA GLY A 639 23.10 -13.24 15.01
C GLY A 639 21.68 -12.79 15.23
N PHE A 640 21.19 -11.85 14.42
CA PHE A 640 19.82 -11.36 14.52
C PHE A 640 18.76 -12.42 14.18
N ALA A 641 18.97 -13.25 13.13
CA ALA A 641 18.07 -14.37 12.83
C ALA A 641 17.95 -15.32 14.02
N GLY A 642 19.09 -15.66 14.66
CA GLY A 642 19.10 -16.49 15.88
C GLY A 642 18.39 -15.83 17.08
N VAL A 643 18.49 -14.50 17.23
CA VAL A 643 17.71 -13.74 18.26
C VAL A 643 16.22 -13.88 18.01
N LEU A 644 15.77 -13.71 16.76
CA LEU A 644 14.35 -13.88 16.40
C LEU A 644 13.85 -15.31 16.69
N GLU A 645 14.62 -16.31 16.33
CA GLU A 645 14.27 -17.72 16.58
C GLU A 645 14.15 -18.01 18.07
N ARG A 646 15.05 -17.45 18.89
CA ARG A 646 14.92 -17.53 20.36
C ARG A 646 13.66 -16.84 20.87
N ALA A 647 13.31 -15.66 20.31
CA ALA A 647 12.09 -14.96 20.66
C ALA A 647 10.85 -15.79 20.30
N TYR A 648 10.79 -16.31 19.07
CA TYR A 648 9.69 -17.16 18.63
C TYR A 648 9.56 -18.44 19.47
N ARG A 649 10.69 -19.05 19.82
CA ARG A 649 10.72 -20.24 20.71
C ARG A 649 10.19 -19.92 22.09
N ALA A 650 10.55 -18.77 22.66
CA ALA A 650 10.06 -18.33 23.96
C ALA A 650 8.54 -18.11 23.93
N MET A 651 8.02 -17.43 22.92
CA MET A 651 6.59 -17.21 22.72
C MET A 651 5.84 -18.54 22.56
N TRP A 652 6.39 -19.45 21.75
CA TRP A 652 5.81 -20.77 21.51
C TRP A 652 5.74 -21.62 22.77
N ARG A 653 6.81 -21.67 23.57
CA ARG A 653 6.85 -22.40 24.84
C ARG A 653 5.76 -21.91 25.81
N ARG A 654 5.54 -20.60 25.92
CA ARG A 654 4.46 -20.02 26.72
C ARG A 654 3.09 -20.50 26.27
N TRP A 655 2.83 -20.42 24.94
CA TRP A 655 1.58 -20.91 24.40
C TRP A 655 1.37 -22.41 24.64
N CYS A 656 2.41 -23.24 24.48
CA CYS A 656 2.35 -24.69 24.80
C CYS A 656 1.99 -24.95 26.25
N ALA A 657 2.53 -24.14 27.18
CA ALA A 657 2.23 -24.20 28.61
C ALA A 657 0.83 -23.68 28.97
N GLY A 658 0.10 -23.08 28.02
CA GLY A 658 -1.20 -22.46 28.28
C GLY A 658 -1.13 -21.13 29.01
N GLU A 659 0.04 -20.48 28.99
CA GLU A 659 0.29 -19.20 29.63
C GLU A 659 -0.14 -18.03 28.69
N SER A 660 -0.67 -16.97 29.27
CA SER A 660 -0.99 -15.75 28.54
C SER A 660 0.28 -15.03 28.06
N PRO A 661 0.22 -14.27 26.93
CA PRO A 661 1.33 -13.43 26.51
C PRO A 661 1.75 -12.45 27.61
N GLU A 662 3.07 -12.28 27.79
CA GLU A 662 3.66 -11.26 28.67
C GLU A 662 4.87 -10.61 28.02
N ALA A 663 5.32 -9.47 28.56
CA ALA A 663 6.52 -8.80 28.06
C ALA A 663 7.75 -9.70 28.16
N LEU A 664 8.54 -9.74 27.07
CA LEU A 664 9.75 -10.56 26.98
C LEU A 664 10.98 -9.67 26.78
N SER A 665 12.12 -10.11 27.35
CA SER A 665 13.43 -9.54 27.06
C SER A 665 14.34 -10.67 26.57
N ILE A 666 14.76 -10.57 25.32
CA ILE A 666 15.55 -11.60 24.65
C ILE A 666 17.01 -11.16 24.65
N PRO A 667 17.92 -11.94 25.25
CA PRO A 667 19.34 -11.60 25.25
C PRO A 667 19.96 -11.71 23.83
N ALA A 668 21.11 -11.07 23.67
CA ALA A 668 21.91 -11.12 22.44
C ALA A 668 22.38 -12.53 22.06
#